data_ddf7904bdc40267bdbec5ba6f9fd6e23
#
_entry.id   ddf7904bdc40267bdbec5ba6f9fd6e23
#
_cell.length_a   1.000
_cell.length_b   1.000
_cell.length_c   1.000
_cell.angle_alpha   90.00
_cell.angle_beta   90.00
_cell.angle_gamma   90.00
#
_symmetry.space_group_name_H-M   'P 1'
#
loop_
_entity.id
_entity.type
_entity.pdbx_description
1 polymer ?
#
loop_
_entity_poly.entity_id
_entity_poly.type
_entity_poly.pdbx_seq_one_letter_code
_entity_poly.pdbx_strand_id
1 'polypeptide(L)'
;MQEPANGSRYILSEVEVMGKGGLVAQPVAPPPASKGKIILSGGNWELQRASEVTASGEEISTPGYKPENWIVATVPGTVLSSYKNIGAIADPNYADNQLQVSESFFWSNFWYRDEFEVPEGFKQDRLFLNFDGINWKANVFLNGKKLGRIEGAFMRGKFDVTDLVVPGKNVVAVEIIRNNHIGAIKEKNKQSTDFNGGILGADNPTFHATIGWDWIPTVRGRNIGIWNDVFLTSTGKVTVADPLVTSVLPLPDTTSATLTAEVIVKNHDANTVNGTLEGKVGDITFQQLVSLAAGEEKTVVFDVKDFPQLKMENPHLWWPKGYGAPNLYDANFTFKVDDKVSDAKDFKVGIRQMTFNEDNHILSLFINGRRFIGRGGNWGFGESNLNYRGREYDIAVAYHADMNFTMMRNWVGMIGDEELYEACDRHGIMIWQDFWLANPADGPDPYYPEMFIANAEDYVKRIRSHASIGLYCGRNEGFPPEQIDKALRRIIKEDHLDIHYISSSADDVVSGHGPYRMLPAKEYFTLKTGNDKFHSERGMPNVMTYESMLRTFSPEGIWPQDNEWGMHDYTREGAQGCTSFNEIIAKGYGEPQSAKEFAELAQWVNYDGHRSLFESRSQNRKGLLMWMSHSCWPSMVWQTYDYYFEPTAAYFAIKKASEPLHIQWNPATDEVEVVNYSAGTHKGLTAKVQVLNMDASVAWEKEATVDSNEDTTDKCIKLEFPENLSKVHFIKMTLTEDGKVVSDNFYHRSLEENNYQDLCQLAKVALQSATTVDKNADGTWSAVSVIENKTSTPALMIRLNVVGGKDDQQILPVFYSDNYFSLLPGEKKEVRMSWRDEDTRGNEGKVLITGYNVE
;
A
#
# COMPACT_ATOMS: atom_id res chain seq x y z
N MET A 1 20.70 -27.42 19.59
CA MET A 1 21.03 -28.73 18.95
C MET A 1 22.44 -29.08 19.38
N GLN A 2 22.72 -30.34 19.78
CA GLN A 2 24.09 -30.78 20.06
C GLN A 2 24.78 -31.12 18.75
N GLU A 3 26.01 -30.66 18.55
CA GLU A 3 26.80 -31.03 17.37
C GLU A 3 27.09 -32.55 17.38
N PRO A 4 27.07 -33.21 16.22
CA PRO A 4 27.41 -34.60 16.08
C PRO A 4 28.89 -34.85 16.38
N ALA A 5 29.18 -35.88 17.13
CA ALA A 5 30.54 -36.20 17.63
C ALA A 5 31.58 -36.52 16.53
N ASN A 6 31.24 -36.61 15.26
CA ASN A 6 32.15 -37.08 14.18
C ASN A 6 32.07 -36.26 12.88
N GLY A 7 31.68 -35.00 12.88
CA GLY A 7 31.69 -34.19 11.65
C GLY A 7 30.68 -34.63 10.57
N SER A 8 29.75 -35.51 10.91
CA SER A 8 28.64 -35.90 10.02
C SER A 8 27.61 -34.77 9.93
N ARG A 9 27.15 -34.44 8.75
CA ARG A 9 26.08 -33.49 8.58
C ARG A 9 24.75 -34.10 9.01
N TYR A 10 23.95 -33.38 9.83
CA TYR A 10 22.57 -33.75 10.04
C TYR A 10 21.78 -33.46 8.76
N ILE A 11 21.17 -34.49 8.21
CA ILE A 11 20.08 -34.35 7.23
C ILE A 11 18.80 -34.42 8.06
N LEU A 12 18.16 -33.27 8.27
CA LEU A 12 16.87 -33.23 8.94
C LEU A 12 15.81 -33.49 7.87
N SER A 13 15.16 -34.62 7.94
CA SER A 13 14.04 -34.97 7.06
C SER A 13 12.70 -34.39 7.56
N GLU A 14 12.62 -34.07 8.85
CA GLU A 14 11.48 -33.40 9.49
C GLU A 14 11.98 -32.54 10.63
N VAL A 15 11.53 -31.30 10.69
CA VAL A 15 11.74 -30.40 11.83
C VAL A 15 10.37 -29.84 12.23
N GLU A 16 9.86 -30.29 13.36
CA GLU A 16 8.77 -29.58 14.03
C GLU A 16 9.35 -28.37 14.76
N VAL A 17 9.05 -27.17 14.30
CA VAL A 17 9.37 -25.94 15.01
C VAL A 17 8.14 -25.55 15.84
N MET A 18 8.22 -25.82 17.12
CA MET A 18 7.22 -25.35 18.10
C MET A 18 7.66 -23.97 18.58
N GLY A 19 7.09 -22.92 17.99
CA GLY A 19 7.20 -21.56 18.52
C GLY A 19 6.11 -21.26 19.57
N LYS A 20 6.23 -20.15 20.27
CA LYS A 20 5.11 -19.61 21.06
C LYS A 20 3.96 -19.26 20.10
N GLY A 21 3.00 -20.16 19.94
CA GLY A 21 1.88 -19.99 19.01
C GLY A 21 1.49 -21.26 18.26
N GLY A 22 2.19 -22.38 18.46
CA GLY A 22 1.90 -23.66 17.83
C GLY A 22 2.57 -23.85 16.46
N LEU A 23 2.30 -24.98 15.82
CA LEU A 23 2.73 -25.29 14.46
C LEU A 23 2.40 -24.14 13.52
N VAL A 24 3.35 -23.78 12.65
CA VAL A 24 3.07 -22.90 11.52
C VAL A 24 1.81 -23.43 10.83
N ALA A 25 0.81 -22.60 10.69
CA ALA A 25 -0.46 -23.02 10.11
C ALA A 25 -0.18 -23.71 8.76
N GLN A 26 -0.63 -24.95 8.64
CA GLN A 26 -0.67 -25.63 7.33
C GLN A 26 -1.37 -24.70 6.35
N PRO A 27 -0.97 -24.65 5.08
CA PRO A 27 -1.69 -23.90 4.07
C PRO A 27 -3.18 -24.21 4.21
N VAL A 28 -4.01 -23.20 4.36
CA VAL A 28 -5.45 -23.37 4.47
C VAL A 28 -5.91 -24.16 3.25
N ALA A 29 -6.65 -25.23 3.48
CA ALA A 29 -7.25 -25.98 2.37
C ALA A 29 -7.98 -25.01 1.42
N PRO A 30 -7.81 -25.12 0.10
CA PRO A 30 -8.47 -24.23 -0.83
C PRO A 30 -9.98 -24.19 -0.55
N PRO A 31 -10.62 -23.03 -0.69
CA PRO A 31 -12.06 -22.93 -0.50
C PRO A 31 -12.78 -23.94 -1.42
N PRO A 32 -13.91 -24.50 -1.00
CA PRO A 32 -14.65 -25.47 -1.82
C PRO A 32 -14.96 -24.84 -3.18
N ALA A 33 -14.94 -25.69 -4.23
CA ALA A 33 -15.24 -25.26 -5.60
C ALA A 33 -16.55 -24.47 -5.65
N SER A 34 -16.46 -23.22 -6.06
CA SER A 34 -17.65 -22.45 -6.40
C SER A 34 -18.20 -22.93 -7.76
N LYS A 35 -19.47 -22.64 -8.03
CA LYS A 35 -20.06 -23.03 -9.31
C LYS A 35 -19.25 -22.47 -10.47
N GLY A 36 -18.60 -23.35 -11.26
CA GLY A 36 -17.78 -22.98 -12.41
C GLY A 36 -16.30 -22.61 -12.11
N LYS A 37 -15.83 -22.63 -10.84
CA LYS A 37 -14.44 -22.31 -10.49
C LYS A 37 -13.89 -23.29 -9.43
N ILE A 38 -12.70 -23.82 -9.65
CA ILE A 38 -11.94 -24.59 -8.66
C ILE A 38 -10.63 -23.83 -8.40
N ILE A 39 -10.41 -23.43 -7.15
CA ILE A 39 -9.17 -22.77 -6.72
C ILE A 39 -8.11 -23.82 -6.50
N LEU A 40 -6.94 -23.66 -7.11
CA LEU A 40 -5.77 -24.50 -6.93
C LEU A 40 -4.73 -23.85 -6.01
N SER A 41 -4.81 -22.54 -5.82
CA SER A 41 -4.04 -21.82 -4.81
C SER A 41 -4.28 -22.41 -3.42
N GLY A 42 -3.24 -22.49 -2.57
CA GLY A 42 -3.31 -23.10 -1.24
C GLY A 42 -3.49 -24.64 -1.27
N GLY A 43 -3.35 -25.26 -2.43
CA GLY A 43 -3.40 -26.71 -2.61
C GLY A 43 -2.15 -27.44 -2.17
N ASN A 44 -2.01 -28.68 -2.64
CA ASN A 44 -0.87 -29.54 -2.30
C ASN A 44 0.31 -29.33 -3.27
N TRP A 45 0.69 -28.07 -3.49
CA TRP A 45 1.80 -27.74 -4.34
C TRP A 45 3.11 -28.24 -3.76
N GLU A 46 3.93 -28.81 -4.61
CA GLU A 46 5.29 -29.29 -4.34
C GLU A 46 6.28 -28.49 -5.18
N LEU A 47 7.50 -28.30 -4.68
CA LEU A 47 8.54 -27.48 -5.26
C LEU A 47 9.88 -28.22 -5.27
N GLN A 48 10.61 -28.17 -6.39
CA GLN A 48 11.99 -28.62 -6.45
C GLN A 48 12.80 -27.74 -7.41
N ARG A 49 14.08 -27.55 -7.09
CA ARG A 49 15.05 -26.91 -7.97
C ARG A 49 15.23 -27.73 -9.25
N ALA A 50 15.16 -27.09 -10.42
CA ALA A 50 15.15 -27.81 -11.70
C ALA A 50 16.43 -28.61 -11.96
N SER A 51 17.59 -28.18 -11.43
CA SER A 51 18.84 -28.94 -11.54
C SER A 51 18.83 -30.29 -10.82
N GLU A 52 17.92 -30.47 -9.86
CA GLU A 52 17.77 -31.73 -9.12
C GLU A 52 16.74 -32.68 -9.75
N VAL A 53 16.10 -32.26 -10.85
CA VAL A 53 15.03 -32.99 -11.52
C VAL A 53 15.48 -33.36 -12.92
N THR A 54 15.56 -34.65 -13.21
CA THR A 54 15.96 -35.15 -14.53
C THR A 54 14.78 -35.43 -15.45
N ALA A 55 13.57 -35.54 -14.87
CA ALA A 55 12.34 -35.79 -15.63
C ALA A 55 11.91 -34.56 -16.43
N SER A 56 11.31 -34.80 -17.58
CA SER A 56 10.71 -33.73 -18.42
C SER A 56 9.43 -33.21 -17.82
N GLY A 57 8.97 -32.04 -18.28
CA GLY A 57 7.72 -31.46 -17.81
C GLY A 57 6.52 -32.35 -18.15
N GLU A 58 6.58 -33.07 -19.26
CA GLU A 58 5.58 -34.07 -19.65
C GLU A 58 5.53 -35.22 -18.66
N GLU A 59 6.68 -35.71 -18.17
CA GLU A 59 6.73 -36.78 -17.17
C GLU A 59 6.26 -36.28 -15.78
N ILE A 60 6.76 -35.10 -15.33
CA ILE A 60 6.41 -34.51 -14.05
C ILE A 60 4.91 -34.27 -13.93
N SER A 61 4.25 -33.87 -15.02
CA SER A 61 2.82 -33.54 -15.05
C SER A 61 1.93 -34.78 -15.20
N THR A 62 2.39 -35.98 -14.88
CA THR A 62 1.56 -37.20 -14.92
C THR A 62 1.22 -37.71 -13.51
N PRO A 63 0.04 -38.36 -13.31
CA PRO A 63 -0.33 -38.94 -12.01
C PRO A 63 0.60 -40.06 -11.54
N GLY A 64 1.39 -40.65 -12.45
CA GLY A 64 2.35 -41.73 -12.12
C GLY A 64 3.71 -41.25 -11.65
N TYR A 65 4.02 -39.98 -11.82
CA TYR A 65 5.29 -39.41 -11.38
C TYR A 65 5.35 -39.36 -9.84
N LYS A 66 6.47 -39.76 -9.28
CA LYS A 66 6.71 -39.71 -7.83
C LYS A 66 7.79 -38.68 -7.57
N PRO A 67 7.42 -37.51 -7.00
CA PRO A 67 8.41 -36.49 -6.63
C PRO A 67 9.29 -37.01 -5.47
N GLU A 68 10.61 -37.03 -5.70
CA GLU A 68 11.60 -37.38 -4.69
C GLU A 68 12.32 -36.13 -4.21
N ASN A 69 12.37 -35.92 -2.89
CA ASN A 69 13.00 -34.75 -2.24
C ASN A 69 12.36 -33.41 -2.61
N TRP A 70 11.10 -33.41 -3.02
CA TRP A 70 10.35 -32.16 -3.24
C TRP A 70 9.84 -31.63 -1.89
N ILE A 71 9.79 -30.32 -1.76
CA ILE A 71 9.25 -29.64 -0.57
C ILE A 71 7.83 -29.13 -0.83
N VAL A 72 7.08 -28.92 0.24
CA VAL A 72 5.79 -28.23 0.16
C VAL A 72 6.00 -26.80 -0.30
N ALA A 73 5.27 -26.36 -1.32
CA ALA A 73 5.32 -25.01 -1.85
C ALA A 73 4.19 -24.15 -1.31
N THR A 74 4.47 -22.88 -1.09
CA THR A 74 3.46 -21.86 -0.83
C THR A 74 3.01 -21.25 -2.15
N VAL A 75 1.73 -21.38 -2.48
CA VAL A 75 1.09 -20.81 -3.69
C VAL A 75 -0.26 -20.20 -3.28
N PRO A 76 -0.49 -18.87 -3.45
CA PRO A 76 0.45 -17.87 -3.98
C PRO A 76 1.66 -17.67 -3.07
N GLY A 77 2.82 -17.38 -3.68
CA GLY A 77 4.02 -17.07 -2.93
C GLY A 77 5.30 -17.24 -3.75
N THR A 78 6.43 -16.98 -3.10
CA THR A 78 7.75 -17.12 -3.73
C THR A 78 8.41 -18.45 -3.34
N VAL A 79 9.44 -18.83 -4.09
CA VAL A 79 10.31 -19.97 -3.72
C VAL A 79 10.91 -19.71 -2.33
N LEU A 80 11.37 -18.49 -2.05
CA LEU A 80 11.94 -18.13 -0.75
C LEU A 80 10.91 -18.32 0.38
N SER A 81 9.68 -17.84 0.18
CA SER A 81 8.59 -18.03 1.14
C SER A 81 8.32 -19.50 1.41
N SER A 82 8.38 -20.35 0.39
CA SER A 82 8.21 -21.81 0.55
C SER A 82 9.28 -22.42 1.45
N TYR A 83 10.55 -22.09 1.23
CA TYR A 83 11.65 -22.57 2.09
C TYR A 83 11.60 -21.99 3.51
N LYS A 84 11.17 -20.74 3.68
CA LYS A 84 10.93 -20.14 4.99
C LYS A 84 9.80 -20.87 5.73
N ASN A 85 8.69 -21.13 5.06
CA ASN A 85 7.49 -21.70 5.68
C ASN A 85 7.68 -23.14 6.16
N ILE A 86 8.54 -23.92 5.51
CA ILE A 86 8.93 -25.25 6.00
C ILE A 86 10.07 -25.22 7.05
N GLY A 87 10.54 -24.01 7.43
CA GLY A 87 11.63 -23.86 8.42
C GLY A 87 13.04 -24.18 7.89
N ALA A 88 13.22 -24.31 6.58
CA ALA A 88 14.53 -24.62 5.98
C ALA A 88 15.48 -23.42 6.01
N ILE A 89 14.94 -22.21 6.09
CA ILE A 89 15.69 -20.96 6.25
C ILE A 89 15.09 -20.14 7.38
N ALA A 90 15.91 -19.37 8.05
CA ALA A 90 15.47 -18.39 9.04
C ALA A 90 14.68 -17.26 8.37
N ASP A 91 13.89 -16.52 9.17
CA ASP A 91 13.14 -15.39 8.65
C ASP A 91 14.09 -14.30 8.13
N PRO A 92 14.10 -13.99 6.82
CA PRO A 92 14.97 -12.98 6.25
C PRO A 92 14.71 -11.57 6.79
N ASN A 93 13.54 -11.34 7.38
CA ASN A 93 13.13 -10.05 7.93
C ASN A 93 13.67 -9.79 9.35
N TYR A 94 14.34 -10.76 9.97
CA TYR A 94 14.89 -10.63 11.32
C TYR A 94 16.41 -10.48 11.29
N ALA A 95 16.91 -9.44 11.94
CA ALA A 95 18.33 -9.16 12.13
C ALA A 95 19.11 -9.20 10.78
N ASP A 96 20.21 -9.96 10.72
CA ASP A 96 21.03 -10.13 9.54
C ASP A 96 20.75 -11.43 8.76
N ASN A 97 19.63 -12.07 9.00
CA ASN A 97 19.31 -13.37 8.40
C ASN A 97 19.29 -13.36 6.86
N GLN A 98 19.08 -12.21 6.23
CA GLN A 98 19.21 -12.10 4.77
C GLN A 98 20.60 -12.56 4.26
N LEU A 99 21.66 -12.38 5.04
CA LEU A 99 23.02 -12.82 4.68
C LEU A 99 23.13 -14.35 4.58
N GLN A 100 22.22 -15.08 5.24
CA GLN A 100 22.20 -16.55 5.22
C GLN A 100 21.47 -17.12 4.00
N VAL A 101 20.75 -16.28 3.24
CA VAL A 101 20.03 -16.71 2.03
C VAL A 101 21.01 -16.82 0.87
N SER A 102 21.12 -18.01 0.25
CA SER A 102 21.99 -18.26 -0.87
C SER A 102 21.42 -17.68 -2.17
N GLU A 103 21.95 -16.58 -2.67
CA GLU A 103 21.54 -16.00 -3.95
C GLU A 103 21.69 -17.00 -5.10
N SER A 104 22.80 -17.73 -5.17
CA SER A 104 23.05 -18.71 -6.24
C SER A 104 22.08 -19.89 -6.22
N PHE A 105 21.56 -20.27 -5.06
CA PHE A 105 20.52 -21.29 -4.96
C PHE A 105 19.22 -20.82 -5.58
N PHE A 106 18.79 -19.61 -5.24
CA PHE A 106 17.52 -19.04 -5.71
C PHE A 106 17.62 -18.53 -7.15
N TRP A 107 18.79 -18.21 -7.66
CA TRP A 107 19.00 -17.89 -9.07
C TRP A 107 19.04 -19.15 -9.94
N SER A 108 17.96 -19.88 -9.94
CA SER A 108 17.79 -21.17 -10.62
C SER A 108 16.39 -21.26 -11.22
N ASN A 109 16.19 -22.19 -12.14
CA ASN A 109 14.86 -22.60 -12.50
C ASN A 109 14.28 -23.49 -11.40
N PHE A 110 12.97 -23.44 -11.22
CA PHE A 110 12.26 -24.25 -10.24
C PHE A 110 11.04 -24.91 -10.87
N TRP A 111 10.79 -26.15 -10.48
CA TRP A 111 9.59 -26.87 -10.79
C TRP A 111 8.59 -26.72 -9.66
N TYR A 112 7.35 -26.41 -10.01
CA TYR A 112 6.17 -26.53 -9.16
C TYR A 112 5.30 -27.64 -9.71
N ARG A 113 4.64 -28.39 -8.84
CA ARG A 113 3.72 -29.47 -9.18
C ARG A 113 2.55 -29.50 -8.22
N ASP A 114 1.34 -29.75 -8.72
CA ASP A 114 0.16 -29.99 -7.91
C ASP A 114 -0.69 -31.12 -8.51
N GLU A 115 -1.21 -31.98 -7.64
CA GLU A 115 -2.23 -32.97 -7.97
C GLU A 115 -3.58 -32.48 -7.45
N PHE A 116 -4.53 -32.26 -8.33
CA PHE A 116 -5.85 -31.76 -7.99
C PHE A 116 -6.97 -32.64 -8.53
N GLU A 117 -8.12 -32.57 -7.86
CA GLU A 117 -9.30 -33.32 -8.19
C GLU A 117 -10.32 -32.45 -8.93
N VAL A 118 -10.88 -32.96 -10.03
CA VAL A 118 -11.98 -32.34 -10.76
C VAL A 118 -13.23 -33.18 -10.56
N PRO A 119 -14.29 -32.64 -9.97
CA PRO A 119 -15.54 -33.38 -9.76
C PRO A 119 -16.19 -33.82 -11.07
N GLU A 120 -16.85 -34.99 -11.06
CA GLU A 120 -17.69 -35.42 -12.16
C GLU A 120 -18.80 -34.38 -12.43
N GLY A 121 -19.01 -34.02 -13.70
CA GLY A 121 -19.99 -33.00 -14.08
C GLY A 121 -19.55 -31.54 -13.88
N PHE A 122 -18.33 -31.28 -13.45
CA PHE A 122 -17.80 -29.90 -13.35
C PHE A 122 -17.66 -29.24 -14.73
N LYS A 123 -17.20 -29.99 -15.74
CA LYS A 123 -17.03 -29.51 -17.12
C LYS A 123 -18.36 -29.16 -17.76
N GLN A 124 -18.49 -27.94 -18.29
CA GLN A 124 -19.51 -27.56 -19.26
C GLN A 124 -18.98 -27.85 -20.69
N ASP A 125 -18.86 -26.81 -21.54
CA ASP A 125 -18.30 -26.98 -22.88
C ASP A 125 -16.77 -26.79 -22.90
N ARG A 126 -16.23 -25.90 -22.06
CA ARG A 126 -14.82 -25.51 -22.00
C ARG A 126 -14.27 -25.51 -20.60
N LEU A 127 -12.99 -25.82 -20.49
CA LEU A 127 -12.19 -25.71 -19.27
C LEU A 127 -10.95 -24.89 -19.54
N PHE A 128 -10.67 -23.93 -18.64
CA PHE A 128 -9.48 -23.11 -18.71
C PHE A 128 -8.68 -23.21 -17.41
N LEU A 129 -7.39 -23.48 -17.55
CA LEU A 129 -6.42 -23.34 -16.46
C LEU A 129 -5.87 -21.92 -16.48
N ASN A 130 -6.03 -21.20 -15.36
CA ASN A 130 -5.68 -19.77 -15.24
C ASN A 130 -4.59 -19.57 -14.21
N PHE A 131 -3.70 -18.61 -14.50
CA PHE A 131 -2.65 -18.10 -13.63
C PHE A 131 -2.72 -16.57 -13.63
N ASP A 132 -2.91 -15.97 -12.47
CA ASP A 132 -3.02 -14.50 -12.35
C ASP A 132 -1.67 -13.81 -12.16
N GLY A 133 -0.60 -14.55 -11.89
CA GLY A 133 0.75 -14.00 -11.83
C GLY A 133 1.83 -15.03 -11.55
N ILE A 134 2.87 -15.02 -12.37
CA ILE A 134 4.09 -15.83 -12.19
C ILE A 134 5.31 -14.94 -12.44
N ASN A 135 6.26 -14.88 -11.51
CA ASN A 135 7.50 -14.16 -11.71
C ASN A 135 8.63 -15.15 -12.05
N TRP A 136 9.24 -15.10 -13.30
CA TRP A 136 8.84 -14.09 -14.28
C TRP A 136 8.43 -14.73 -15.65
N LYS A 137 8.92 -15.91 -15.98
CA LYS A 137 8.52 -16.71 -17.16
C LYS A 137 8.27 -18.13 -16.75
N ALA A 138 7.34 -18.80 -17.39
CA ALA A 138 7.04 -20.19 -17.07
C ALA A 138 6.71 -21.03 -18.30
N ASN A 139 7.11 -22.31 -18.27
CA ASN A 139 6.55 -23.36 -19.10
C ASN A 139 5.46 -24.07 -18.29
N VAL A 140 4.28 -24.26 -18.86
CA VAL A 140 3.14 -24.89 -18.19
C VAL A 140 2.81 -26.21 -18.85
N PHE A 141 2.58 -27.24 -18.03
CA PHE A 141 2.25 -28.61 -18.45
C PHE A 141 1.04 -29.12 -17.67
N LEU A 142 0.24 -29.95 -18.31
CA LEU A 142 -0.93 -30.60 -17.68
C LEU A 142 -1.10 -32.01 -18.25
N ASN A 143 -1.25 -32.99 -17.35
CA ASN A 143 -1.52 -34.39 -17.71
C ASN A 143 -0.61 -34.94 -18.84
N GLY A 144 0.68 -34.68 -18.75
CA GLY A 144 1.68 -35.14 -19.70
C GLY A 144 1.81 -34.31 -20.98
N LYS A 145 1.18 -33.14 -21.06
CA LYS A 145 1.28 -32.27 -22.25
C LYS A 145 1.71 -30.86 -21.89
N LYS A 146 2.61 -30.31 -22.71
CA LYS A 146 2.96 -28.88 -22.65
C LYS A 146 1.81 -28.03 -23.17
N LEU A 147 1.33 -27.08 -22.34
CA LEU A 147 0.27 -26.15 -22.71
C LEU A 147 0.80 -24.91 -23.44
N GLY A 148 1.90 -24.34 -22.94
CA GLY A 148 2.47 -23.11 -23.48
C GLY A 148 3.42 -22.43 -22.51
N ARG A 149 3.56 -21.11 -22.70
CA ARG A 149 4.42 -20.24 -21.86
C ARG A 149 3.64 -19.04 -21.32
N ILE A 150 4.11 -18.54 -20.18
CA ILE A 150 3.75 -17.23 -19.62
C ILE A 150 5.03 -16.40 -19.63
N GLU A 151 4.97 -15.13 -20.04
CA GLU A 151 6.13 -14.26 -20.16
C GLU A 151 5.88 -12.88 -19.57
N GLY A 152 6.58 -12.56 -18.47
CA GLY A 152 6.45 -11.34 -17.67
C GLY A 152 5.67 -11.57 -16.39
N ALA A 153 6.04 -10.82 -15.34
CA ALA A 153 5.51 -11.04 -14.00
C ALA A 153 4.03 -10.67 -13.85
N PHE A 154 3.50 -9.81 -14.70
CA PHE A 154 2.16 -9.23 -14.59
C PHE A 154 1.20 -9.71 -15.69
N MET A 155 1.64 -10.65 -16.52
CA MET A 155 0.83 -11.31 -17.55
C MET A 155 -0.02 -12.43 -16.95
N ARG A 156 -1.32 -12.45 -17.26
CA ARG A 156 -2.19 -13.58 -16.96
C ARG A 156 -1.91 -14.74 -17.91
N GLY A 157 -1.88 -15.96 -17.38
CA GLY A 157 -1.86 -17.19 -18.17
C GLY A 157 -3.27 -17.79 -18.26
N LYS A 158 -3.77 -18.03 -19.46
CA LYS A 158 -5.06 -18.73 -19.68
C LYS A 158 -4.90 -19.78 -20.75
N PHE A 159 -5.06 -21.06 -20.39
CA PHE A 159 -4.88 -22.20 -21.29
C PHE A 159 -6.19 -22.98 -21.43
N ASP A 160 -6.63 -23.22 -22.68
CA ASP A 160 -7.72 -24.14 -22.95
C ASP A 160 -7.27 -25.59 -22.69
N VAL A 161 -7.85 -26.20 -21.69
CA VAL A 161 -7.53 -27.57 -21.22
C VAL A 161 -8.72 -28.52 -21.35
N THR A 162 -9.67 -28.13 -22.15
CA THR A 162 -10.96 -28.84 -22.34
C THR A 162 -10.79 -30.32 -22.64
N ASP A 163 -9.80 -30.71 -23.47
CA ASP A 163 -9.55 -32.08 -23.91
C ASP A 163 -8.49 -32.81 -23.08
N LEU A 164 -7.92 -32.14 -22.08
CA LEU A 164 -6.83 -32.66 -21.25
C LEU A 164 -7.26 -33.01 -19.84
N VAL A 165 -8.16 -32.21 -19.26
CA VAL A 165 -8.68 -32.43 -17.91
C VAL A 165 -9.67 -33.57 -17.91
N VAL A 166 -9.52 -34.48 -16.95
CA VAL A 166 -10.41 -35.61 -16.73
C VAL A 166 -11.10 -35.50 -15.37
N PRO A 167 -12.31 -36.09 -15.20
CA PRO A 167 -12.89 -36.25 -13.87
C PRO A 167 -11.97 -37.07 -12.97
N GLY A 168 -11.81 -36.66 -11.70
CA GLY A 168 -10.88 -37.24 -10.77
C GLY A 168 -9.52 -36.53 -10.84
N LYS A 169 -8.43 -37.29 -10.71
CA LYS A 169 -7.07 -36.76 -10.57
C LYS A 169 -6.50 -36.16 -11.86
N ASN A 170 -5.96 -34.95 -11.71
CA ASN A 170 -5.21 -34.26 -12.73
C ASN A 170 -3.92 -33.72 -12.12
N VAL A 171 -2.89 -33.51 -12.96
CA VAL A 171 -1.60 -33.02 -12.51
C VAL A 171 -1.14 -31.86 -13.36
N VAL A 172 -0.89 -30.72 -12.71
CA VAL A 172 -0.25 -29.56 -13.32
C VAL A 172 1.21 -29.51 -12.89
N ALA A 173 2.09 -29.16 -13.84
CA ALA A 173 3.49 -28.85 -13.55
C ALA A 173 3.88 -27.53 -14.22
N VAL A 174 4.67 -26.72 -13.51
CA VAL A 174 5.10 -25.38 -13.94
C VAL A 174 6.60 -25.27 -13.73
N GLU A 175 7.34 -25.11 -14.83
CA GLU A 175 8.76 -24.75 -14.75
C GLU A 175 8.87 -23.22 -14.75
N ILE A 176 9.29 -22.63 -13.65
CA ILE A 176 9.62 -21.21 -13.58
C ILE A 176 11.06 -21.00 -14.03
N ILE A 177 11.23 -20.10 -14.99
CA ILE A 177 12.50 -19.77 -15.60
C ILE A 177 13.11 -18.58 -14.88
N ARG A 178 14.37 -18.70 -14.47
CA ARG A 178 15.13 -17.64 -13.83
C ARG A 178 15.33 -16.44 -14.74
N ASN A 179 15.50 -15.27 -14.15
CA ASN A 179 15.88 -14.05 -14.85
C ASN A 179 17.28 -14.16 -15.46
N ASN A 180 17.52 -13.48 -16.59
CA ASN A 180 18.80 -13.41 -17.26
C ASN A 180 19.61 -12.16 -16.85
N HIS A 181 18.93 -11.03 -16.65
CA HIS A 181 19.53 -9.73 -16.37
C HIS A 181 19.04 -9.20 -15.01
N ILE A 182 19.41 -9.88 -13.96
CA ILE A 182 18.93 -9.65 -12.60
C ILE A 182 19.64 -8.50 -11.87
N GLY A 183 20.62 -7.86 -12.52
CA GLY A 183 21.48 -6.88 -11.84
C GLY A 183 22.41 -7.52 -10.82
N ALA A 184 22.93 -6.72 -9.90
CA ALA A 184 23.80 -7.15 -8.81
C ALA A 184 23.26 -6.65 -7.48
N ILE A 185 23.14 -7.54 -6.50
CA ILE A 185 22.80 -7.18 -5.13
C ILE A 185 24.07 -6.87 -4.34
N LYS A 186 24.05 -5.78 -3.60
CA LYS A 186 25.07 -5.43 -2.63
C LYS A 186 24.44 -5.28 -1.25
N GLU A 187 25.20 -5.63 -0.22
CA GLU A 187 24.73 -5.53 1.14
C GLU A 187 24.81 -4.09 1.64
N LYS A 188 23.74 -3.63 2.24
CA LYS A 188 23.73 -2.40 3.00
C LYS A 188 24.48 -2.59 4.32
N ASN A 189 25.07 -1.52 4.81
CA ASN A 189 25.77 -1.50 6.08
C ASN A 189 25.57 -0.14 6.76
N LYS A 190 26.09 0.04 7.98
CA LYS A 190 25.90 1.29 8.72
C LYS A 190 26.43 2.53 8.01
N GLN A 191 27.38 2.39 7.08
CA GLN A 191 28.00 3.52 6.39
C GLN A 191 27.19 3.93 5.16
N SER A 192 26.86 3.00 4.26
CA SER A 192 26.22 3.35 3.00
C SER A 192 25.34 2.23 2.43
N THR A 193 24.46 2.63 1.52
CA THR A 193 23.65 1.72 0.71
C THR A 193 24.37 1.23 -0.54
N ASP A 194 25.46 1.88 -0.93
CA ASP A 194 26.21 1.63 -2.18
C ASP A 194 25.26 1.53 -3.40
N PHE A 195 24.89 2.65 -3.98
CA PHE A 195 23.88 2.76 -5.04
C PHE A 195 22.51 2.17 -4.63
N ASN A 196 21.97 2.61 -3.52
CA ASN A 196 20.67 2.15 -3.04
C ASN A 196 20.54 0.63 -2.85
N GLY A 197 21.64 -0.08 -2.66
CA GLY A 197 21.65 -1.51 -2.39
C GLY A 197 21.90 -2.41 -3.58
N GLY A 198 22.24 -1.87 -4.77
CA GLY A 198 22.62 -2.68 -5.90
C GLY A 198 22.42 -2.03 -7.25
N ILE A 199 22.69 -2.81 -8.29
CA ILE A 199 22.38 -2.47 -9.68
C ILE A 199 21.10 -3.17 -10.07
N LEU A 200 20.09 -2.41 -10.46
CA LEU A 200 18.77 -2.94 -10.80
C LEU A 200 18.81 -3.84 -12.04
N GLY A 201 17.91 -4.81 -12.07
CA GLY A 201 17.76 -5.74 -13.21
C GLY A 201 17.02 -5.09 -14.39
N ALA A 202 17.26 -5.63 -15.58
CA ALA A 202 16.68 -5.16 -16.83
C ALA A 202 15.65 -6.13 -17.46
N ASP A 203 15.26 -7.17 -16.76
CA ASP A 203 14.25 -8.14 -17.20
C ASP A 203 12.81 -7.68 -16.86
N ASN A 204 12.48 -6.42 -17.17
CA ASN A 204 11.14 -5.90 -16.98
C ASN A 204 10.15 -6.44 -18.01
N PRO A 205 8.89 -6.72 -17.61
CA PRO A 205 8.29 -6.50 -16.29
C PRO A 205 8.58 -7.65 -15.31
N THR A 206 9.20 -7.31 -14.19
CA THR A 206 9.52 -8.22 -13.09
C THR A 206 9.69 -7.41 -11.80
N PHE A 207 9.54 -8.05 -10.64
CA PHE A 207 9.85 -7.44 -9.34
C PHE A 207 11.34 -7.09 -9.17
N HIS A 208 12.24 -7.66 -9.97
CA HIS A 208 13.69 -7.42 -9.90
C HIS A 208 14.12 -6.01 -10.29
N ALA A 209 13.26 -5.23 -10.94
CA ALA A 209 13.59 -3.87 -11.36
C ALA A 209 13.91 -2.91 -10.20
N THR A 210 13.56 -3.27 -8.96
CA THR A 210 13.70 -2.41 -7.79
C THR A 210 14.32 -3.10 -6.58
N ILE A 211 14.56 -4.41 -6.64
CA ILE A 211 15.12 -5.18 -5.52
C ILE A 211 16.46 -4.60 -5.07
N GLY A 212 16.58 -4.38 -3.76
CA GLY A 212 17.77 -3.86 -3.11
C GLY A 212 17.96 -2.35 -3.24
N TRP A 213 17.00 -1.65 -3.86
CA TRP A 213 17.07 -0.21 -4.00
C TRP A 213 16.41 0.50 -2.82
N ASP A 214 17.11 1.52 -2.29
CA ASP A 214 16.69 2.39 -1.19
C ASP A 214 16.16 1.60 0.02
N TRP A 215 14.85 1.56 0.25
CA TRP A 215 14.20 0.86 1.35
C TRP A 215 13.79 -0.59 1.01
N ILE A 216 13.98 -1.03 -0.20
CA ILE A 216 13.68 -2.42 -0.61
C ILE A 216 14.85 -3.29 -0.18
N PRO A 217 14.59 -4.40 0.55
CA PRO A 217 15.67 -5.29 0.97
C PRO A 217 16.33 -5.96 -0.23
N THR A 218 17.48 -6.54 -0.02
CA THR A 218 18.26 -7.22 -1.05
C THR A 218 17.63 -8.51 -1.58
N VAL A 219 16.40 -8.80 -1.28
CA VAL A 219 15.58 -9.99 -1.62
C VAL A 219 16.34 -11.04 -2.45
N ARG A 220 17.22 -11.82 -1.81
CA ARG A 220 18.08 -12.79 -2.49
C ARG A 220 17.31 -13.93 -3.15
N GLY A 221 16.08 -14.17 -2.71
CA GLY A 221 15.14 -15.09 -3.35
C GLY A 221 14.57 -14.61 -4.68
N ARG A 222 14.85 -13.36 -5.08
CA ARG A 222 14.48 -12.78 -6.37
C ARG A 222 12.99 -12.80 -6.70
N ASN A 223 12.12 -12.94 -5.69
CA ASN A 223 10.66 -13.06 -5.85
C ASN A 223 10.22 -14.09 -6.92
N ILE A 224 11.04 -15.10 -7.21
CA ILE A 224 10.70 -16.18 -8.15
C ILE A 224 9.57 -17.00 -7.54
N GLY A 225 8.50 -17.25 -8.29
CA GLY A 225 7.39 -18.08 -7.82
C GLY A 225 6.08 -17.84 -8.56
N ILE A 226 5.07 -18.60 -8.17
CA ILE A 226 3.67 -18.38 -8.54
C ILE A 226 3.10 -17.43 -7.48
N TRP A 227 3.21 -16.13 -7.74
CA TRP A 227 2.94 -15.11 -6.73
C TRP A 227 1.47 -14.71 -6.61
N ASN A 228 0.62 -15.15 -7.57
CA ASN A 228 -0.81 -14.87 -7.54
C ASN A 228 -1.61 -16.15 -7.79
N ASP A 229 -2.93 -16.06 -7.88
CA ASP A 229 -3.82 -17.20 -7.86
C ASP A 229 -3.69 -18.13 -9.08
N VAL A 230 -3.93 -19.41 -8.83
CA VAL A 230 -4.09 -20.46 -9.83
C VAL A 230 -5.47 -21.09 -9.67
N PHE A 231 -6.21 -21.23 -10.76
CA PHE A 231 -7.56 -21.81 -10.72
C PHE A 231 -7.99 -22.40 -12.06
N LEU A 232 -8.93 -23.35 -11.98
CA LEU A 232 -9.61 -23.92 -13.14
C LEU A 232 -11.01 -23.30 -13.26
N THR A 233 -11.37 -22.87 -14.48
CA THR A 233 -12.73 -22.38 -14.77
C THR A 233 -13.43 -23.28 -15.77
N SER A 234 -14.74 -23.48 -15.56
CA SER A 234 -15.64 -24.19 -16.47
C SER A 234 -16.65 -23.21 -17.07
N THR A 235 -16.70 -23.12 -18.40
CA THR A 235 -17.57 -22.22 -19.12
C THR A 235 -18.31 -22.97 -20.25
N GLY A 236 -19.33 -22.33 -20.81
CA GLY A 236 -19.86 -22.72 -22.11
C GLY A 236 -18.90 -22.33 -23.24
N LYS A 237 -19.44 -22.22 -24.47
CA LYS A 237 -18.65 -21.96 -25.68
C LYS A 237 -18.05 -20.54 -25.76
N VAL A 238 -18.67 -19.57 -25.08
CA VAL A 238 -18.27 -18.17 -25.11
C VAL A 238 -17.85 -17.74 -23.73
N THR A 239 -16.69 -17.08 -23.63
CA THR A 239 -16.18 -16.45 -22.38
C THR A 239 -16.44 -14.97 -22.37
N VAL A 240 -16.53 -14.41 -21.13
CA VAL A 240 -16.70 -12.98 -20.81
C VAL A 240 -15.51 -12.51 -20.01
N ALA A 241 -14.85 -11.40 -20.42
CA ALA A 241 -13.63 -10.91 -19.78
C ALA A 241 -13.55 -9.38 -19.77
N ASP A 242 -12.76 -8.86 -18.84
CA ASP A 242 -12.27 -7.50 -18.78
C ASP A 242 -13.34 -6.40 -18.95
N PRO A 243 -14.40 -6.40 -18.12
CA PRO A 243 -15.47 -5.43 -18.21
C PRO A 243 -14.99 -4.03 -17.88
N LEU A 244 -15.66 -3.03 -18.45
CA LEU A 244 -15.47 -1.63 -18.11
C LEU A 244 -16.82 -0.91 -18.10
N VAL A 245 -17.06 -0.09 -17.10
CA VAL A 245 -18.18 0.87 -17.10
C VAL A 245 -17.61 2.25 -16.84
N THR A 246 -17.80 3.14 -17.80
CA THR A 246 -17.46 4.56 -17.67
C THR A 246 -18.71 5.40 -17.48
N SER A 247 -18.56 6.59 -16.90
CA SER A 247 -19.65 7.51 -16.66
C SER A 247 -19.30 8.94 -17.03
N VAL A 248 -20.26 9.64 -17.61
CA VAL A 248 -20.18 11.07 -17.93
C VAL A 248 -21.29 11.80 -17.17
N LEU A 249 -20.88 12.81 -16.40
CA LEU A 249 -21.78 13.69 -15.63
C LEU A 249 -22.01 15.00 -16.39
N PRO A 250 -23.23 15.60 -16.38
CA PRO A 250 -23.47 16.90 -16.98
C PRO A 250 -22.95 18.07 -16.10
N LEU A 251 -21.69 18.02 -15.72
CA LEU A 251 -21.04 18.96 -14.82
C LEU A 251 -21.35 20.41 -15.08
N PRO A 252 -21.59 21.24 -14.03
CA PRO A 252 -21.44 20.96 -12.62
C PRO A 252 -22.61 20.20 -11.96
N ASP A 253 -23.65 19.86 -12.72
CA ASP A 253 -24.77 19.06 -12.23
C ASP A 253 -24.33 17.60 -12.09
N THR A 254 -24.58 16.99 -10.93
CA THR A 254 -24.27 15.61 -10.61
C THR A 254 -25.51 14.76 -10.34
N THR A 255 -26.69 15.27 -10.68
CA THR A 255 -27.97 14.58 -10.46
C THR A 255 -28.27 13.48 -11.46
N SER A 256 -27.47 13.38 -12.53
CA SER A 256 -27.55 12.28 -13.49
C SER A 256 -26.17 11.85 -13.99
N ALA A 257 -26.07 10.62 -14.48
CA ALA A 257 -24.90 10.08 -15.13
C ALA A 257 -25.29 9.34 -16.42
N THR A 258 -24.53 9.50 -17.46
CA THR A 258 -24.63 8.72 -18.70
C THR A 258 -23.55 7.63 -18.66
N LEU A 259 -23.97 6.36 -18.69
CA LEU A 259 -23.07 5.23 -18.62
C LEU A 259 -22.76 4.68 -20.01
N THR A 260 -21.53 4.22 -20.18
CA THR A 260 -21.12 3.34 -21.26
C THR A 260 -20.56 2.08 -20.63
N ALA A 261 -21.06 0.92 -21.03
CA ALA A 261 -20.61 -0.36 -20.52
C ALA A 261 -20.05 -1.21 -21.66
N GLU A 262 -18.90 -1.82 -21.45
CA GLU A 262 -18.25 -2.68 -22.43
C GLU A 262 -17.67 -3.94 -21.79
N VAL A 263 -17.54 -4.99 -22.63
CA VAL A 263 -16.95 -6.25 -22.19
C VAL A 263 -16.42 -7.01 -23.40
N ILE A 264 -15.34 -7.76 -23.18
CA ILE A 264 -14.77 -8.65 -24.20
C ILE A 264 -15.46 -10.00 -24.14
N VAL A 265 -15.97 -10.47 -25.29
CA VAL A 265 -16.52 -11.81 -25.45
C VAL A 265 -15.73 -12.59 -26.50
N LYS A 266 -15.48 -13.88 -26.23
CA LYS A 266 -14.71 -14.75 -27.12
C LYS A 266 -15.41 -16.08 -27.36
N ASN A 267 -15.60 -16.42 -28.65
CA ASN A 267 -16.08 -17.72 -29.04
C ASN A 267 -14.92 -18.73 -29.12
N HIS A 268 -14.99 -19.82 -28.37
CA HIS A 268 -14.01 -20.90 -28.35
C HIS A 268 -14.45 -22.12 -29.16
N ASP A 269 -15.63 -22.05 -29.83
CA ASP A 269 -16.13 -23.12 -30.70
C ASP A 269 -15.56 -22.98 -32.11
N ALA A 270 -15.52 -24.11 -32.82
CA ALA A 270 -15.15 -24.17 -34.25
C ALA A 270 -16.23 -23.63 -35.18
N ASN A 271 -17.43 -23.38 -34.69
CA ASN A 271 -18.56 -22.87 -35.43
C ASN A 271 -19.00 -21.49 -34.91
N THR A 272 -19.80 -20.79 -35.71
CA THR A 272 -20.47 -19.56 -35.29
C THR A 272 -21.38 -19.83 -34.10
N VAL A 273 -21.27 -19.02 -33.06
CA VAL A 273 -22.17 -19.06 -31.88
C VAL A 273 -22.99 -17.79 -31.83
N ASN A 274 -24.31 -17.97 -31.73
CA ASN A 274 -25.25 -16.87 -31.49
C ASN A 274 -25.75 -16.96 -30.04
N GLY A 275 -25.78 -15.81 -29.36
CA GLY A 275 -26.23 -15.75 -27.97
C GLY A 275 -26.72 -14.37 -27.58
N THR A 276 -27.15 -14.27 -26.35
CA THR A 276 -27.53 -12.99 -25.72
C THR A 276 -26.48 -12.59 -24.69
N LEU A 277 -25.95 -11.38 -24.83
CA LEU A 277 -25.14 -10.76 -23.79
C LEU A 277 -26.03 -9.85 -22.96
N GLU A 278 -26.19 -10.20 -21.69
CA GLU A 278 -26.90 -9.41 -20.69
C GLU A 278 -25.91 -8.64 -19.84
N GLY A 279 -26.23 -7.38 -19.51
CA GLY A 279 -25.47 -6.53 -18.61
C GLY A 279 -26.36 -5.98 -17.50
N LYS A 280 -25.76 -5.76 -16.34
CA LYS A 280 -26.42 -5.13 -15.19
C LYS A 280 -25.45 -4.19 -14.48
N VAL A 281 -25.91 -2.99 -14.09
CA VAL A 281 -25.20 -2.03 -13.22
C VAL A 281 -26.21 -1.51 -12.21
N GLY A 282 -26.05 -1.88 -10.95
CA GLY A 282 -27.05 -1.61 -9.92
C GLY A 282 -28.40 -2.23 -10.32
N ASP A 283 -29.42 -1.41 -10.47
CA ASP A 283 -30.77 -1.84 -10.90
C ASP A 283 -30.99 -1.72 -12.41
N ILE A 284 -30.05 -1.14 -13.16
CA ILE A 284 -30.16 -0.96 -14.61
C ILE A 284 -29.78 -2.27 -15.31
N THR A 285 -30.63 -2.76 -16.19
CA THR A 285 -30.38 -3.97 -17.01
C THR A 285 -30.44 -3.62 -18.48
N PHE A 286 -29.61 -4.28 -19.27
CA PHE A 286 -29.57 -4.12 -20.73
C PHE A 286 -29.10 -5.44 -21.37
N GLN A 287 -29.44 -5.65 -22.63
CA GLN A 287 -29.04 -6.87 -23.35
C GLN A 287 -29.05 -6.67 -24.86
N GLN A 288 -28.23 -7.45 -25.55
CA GLN A 288 -28.31 -7.54 -27.01
C GLN A 288 -27.95 -8.93 -27.52
N LEU A 289 -28.42 -9.24 -28.72
CA LEU A 289 -28.00 -10.43 -29.44
C LEU A 289 -26.61 -10.23 -30.04
N VAL A 290 -25.73 -11.21 -29.84
CA VAL A 290 -24.37 -11.20 -30.34
C VAL A 290 -24.11 -12.47 -31.14
N SER A 291 -23.61 -12.28 -32.37
CA SER A 291 -23.11 -13.38 -33.21
C SER A 291 -21.59 -13.32 -33.25
N LEU A 292 -20.95 -14.44 -33.00
CA LEU A 292 -19.49 -14.57 -32.98
C LEU A 292 -19.08 -15.68 -33.93
N ALA A 293 -18.25 -15.37 -34.92
CA ALA A 293 -17.66 -16.40 -35.80
C ALA A 293 -16.75 -17.35 -34.99
N ALA A 294 -16.33 -18.45 -35.61
CA ALA A 294 -15.40 -19.40 -34.97
C ALA A 294 -14.13 -18.72 -34.51
N GLY A 295 -13.79 -18.82 -33.22
CA GLY A 295 -12.62 -18.23 -32.61
C GLY A 295 -12.64 -16.69 -32.47
N GLU A 296 -13.73 -16.02 -32.85
CA GLU A 296 -13.84 -14.58 -32.80
C GLU A 296 -13.80 -14.05 -31.36
N GLU A 297 -12.97 -13.02 -31.16
CA GLU A 297 -12.97 -12.16 -29.97
C GLU A 297 -13.48 -10.78 -30.34
N LYS A 298 -14.38 -10.24 -29.54
CA LYS A 298 -15.05 -8.96 -29.84
C LYS A 298 -15.34 -8.19 -28.57
N THR A 299 -15.04 -6.89 -28.60
CA THR A 299 -15.56 -5.96 -27.59
C THR A 299 -16.99 -5.59 -27.93
N VAL A 300 -17.89 -5.82 -27.00
CA VAL A 300 -19.31 -5.45 -27.11
C VAL A 300 -19.55 -4.23 -26.24
N VAL A 301 -20.13 -3.19 -26.86
CA VAL A 301 -20.36 -1.89 -26.20
C VAL A 301 -21.85 -1.64 -26.09
N PHE A 302 -22.28 -1.17 -24.92
CA PHE A 302 -23.62 -0.67 -24.64
C PHE A 302 -23.52 0.81 -24.30
N ASP A 303 -24.18 1.65 -25.05
CA ASP A 303 -24.24 3.09 -24.83
C ASP A 303 -25.67 3.61 -24.72
N VAL A 304 -25.85 4.84 -24.26
CA VAL A 304 -27.16 5.45 -24.02
C VAL A 304 -27.95 5.66 -25.32
N LYS A 305 -27.29 5.71 -26.47
CA LYS A 305 -27.96 5.92 -27.77
C LYS A 305 -28.84 4.71 -28.11
N ASP A 306 -28.32 3.50 -27.90
CA ASP A 306 -29.02 2.27 -28.19
C ASP A 306 -29.77 1.71 -26.96
N PHE A 307 -29.31 2.10 -25.74
CA PHE A 307 -29.84 1.68 -24.44
C PHE A 307 -30.12 2.91 -23.54
N PRO A 308 -31.26 3.62 -23.76
CA PRO A 308 -31.56 4.85 -23.01
C PRO A 308 -31.63 4.70 -21.49
N GLN A 309 -31.84 3.48 -20.97
CA GLN A 309 -31.82 3.17 -19.52
C GLN A 309 -30.43 3.33 -18.91
N LEU A 310 -29.35 3.40 -19.69
CA LEU A 310 -28.01 3.70 -19.24
C LEU A 310 -27.82 5.16 -18.79
N LYS A 311 -28.86 5.99 -18.90
CA LYS A 311 -28.94 7.26 -18.21
C LYS A 311 -29.43 7.02 -16.78
N MET A 312 -28.54 7.13 -15.81
CA MET A 312 -28.84 6.94 -14.40
C MET A 312 -29.22 8.28 -13.77
N GLU A 313 -30.38 8.33 -13.14
CA GLU A 313 -30.83 9.52 -12.39
C GLU A 313 -30.44 9.38 -10.91
N ASN A 314 -29.98 10.47 -10.29
CA ASN A 314 -29.52 10.56 -8.89
C ASN A 314 -28.52 9.46 -8.49
N PRO A 315 -27.39 9.28 -9.20
CA PRO A 315 -26.41 8.25 -8.87
C PRO A 315 -25.76 8.50 -7.51
N HIS A 316 -25.53 7.43 -6.76
CA HIS A 316 -24.60 7.48 -5.62
C HIS A 316 -23.18 7.48 -6.17
N LEU A 317 -22.59 8.66 -6.26
CA LEU A 317 -21.25 8.81 -6.84
C LEU A 317 -20.18 8.18 -5.97
N TRP A 318 -19.14 7.65 -6.62
CA TRP A 318 -17.90 7.31 -5.94
C TRP A 318 -17.05 8.58 -5.72
N TRP A 319 -16.58 8.73 -4.50
CA TRP A 319 -15.74 9.86 -4.12
C TRP A 319 -14.48 9.41 -3.37
N PRO A 320 -13.35 10.06 -3.58
CA PRO A 320 -12.18 9.88 -2.73
C PRO A 320 -12.46 10.31 -1.29
N LYS A 321 -11.68 9.74 -0.37
CA LYS A 321 -11.71 10.11 1.05
C LYS A 321 -11.68 11.63 1.25
N GLY A 322 -12.56 12.15 2.09
CA GLY A 322 -12.70 13.58 2.39
C GLY A 322 -13.54 14.35 1.37
N TYR A 323 -13.86 13.80 0.21
CA TYR A 323 -14.73 14.44 -0.82
C TYR A 323 -16.18 13.94 -0.78
N GLY A 324 -16.39 12.75 -0.27
CA GLY A 324 -17.71 12.11 -0.16
C GLY A 324 -17.56 10.62 0.17
N ALA A 325 -18.63 9.86 -0.03
CA ALA A 325 -18.63 8.42 0.19
C ALA A 325 -18.13 7.66 -1.05
N PRO A 326 -17.32 6.61 -0.89
CA PRO A 326 -16.83 5.77 -1.98
C PRO A 326 -17.88 4.72 -2.38
N ASN A 327 -19.01 5.17 -2.92
CA ASN A 327 -20.12 4.27 -3.27
C ASN A 327 -19.79 3.39 -4.46
N LEU A 328 -20.09 2.09 -4.33
CA LEU A 328 -19.90 1.10 -5.37
C LEU A 328 -21.21 0.39 -5.68
N TYR A 329 -21.45 0.15 -6.96
CA TYR A 329 -22.57 -0.66 -7.46
C TYR A 329 -22.10 -2.07 -7.81
N ASP A 330 -22.97 -3.05 -7.58
CA ASP A 330 -22.81 -4.38 -8.16
C ASP A 330 -23.05 -4.31 -9.66
N ALA A 331 -22.18 -4.93 -10.43
CA ALA A 331 -22.30 -5.05 -11.87
C ALA A 331 -22.02 -6.49 -12.32
N ASN A 332 -22.65 -6.86 -13.42
CA ASN A 332 -22.48 -8.20 -14.00
C ASN A 332 -22.63 -8.15 -15.52
N PHE A 333 -21.83 -8.95 -16.22
CA PHE A 333 -22.08 -9.35 -17.59
C PHE A 333 -22.28 -10.86 -17.65
N THR A 334 -23.32 -11.30 -18.36
CA THR A 334 -23.64 -12.73 -18.55
C THR A 334 -23.88 -13.00 -20.02
N PHE A 335 -23.16 -13.96 -20.60
CA PHE A 335 -23.41 -14.45 -21.96
C PHE A 335 -24.19 -15.73 -21.91
N LYS A 336 -25.32 -15.78 -22.64
CA LYS A 336 -26.21 -16.97 -22.74
C LYS A 336 -26.26 -17.51 -24.15
N VAL A 337 -26.18 -18.82 -24.26
CA VAL A 337 -26.46 -19.59 -25.52
C VAL A 337 -27.64 -20.50 -25.25
N ASP A 338 -28.66 -20.41 -26.06
CA ASP A 338 -29.93 -21.20 -25.89
C ASP A 338 -30.45 -21.09 -24.43
N ASP A 339 -30.53 -19.89 -23.89
CA ASP A 339 -30.96 -19.57 -22.52
C ASP A 339 -30.09 -20.17 -21.39
N LYS A 340 -28.99 -20.85 -21.71
CA LYS A 340 -28.03 -21.35 -20.73
C LYS A 340 -26.85 -20.38 -20.58
N VAL A 341 -26.45 -20.13 -19.33
CA VAL A 341 -25.27 -19.32 -19.05
C VAL A 341 -24.02 -20.00 -19.61
N SER A 342 -23.38 -19.36 -20.58
CA SER A 342 -22.08 -19.76 -21.09
C SER A 342 -20.96 -19.28 -20.16
N ASP A 343 -20.95 -18.02 -19.81
CA ASP A 343 -19.99 -17.42 -18.84
C ASP A 343 -20.58 -16.15 -18.24
N ALA A 344 -20.08 -15.76 -17.08
CA ALA A 344 -20.48 -14.54 -16.40
C ALA A 344 -19.31 -13.92 -15.64
N LYS A 345 -19.31 -12.58 -15.56
CA LYS A 345 -18.32 -11.82 -14.80
C LYS A 345 -19.03 -10.83 -13.89
N ASP A 346 -18.88 -11.04 -12.58
CA ASP A 346 -19.30 -10.09 -11.54
C ASP A 346 -18.15 -9.14 -11.23
N PHE A 347 -18.45 -7.85 -10.98
CA PHE A 347 -17.47 -6.83 -10.60
C PHE A 347 -18.16 -5.66 -9.89
N LYS A 348 -17.37 -4.72 -9.38
CA LYS A 348 -17.87 -3.49 -8.74
C LYS A 348 -17.65 -2.30 -9.66
N VAL A 349 -18.54 -1.31 -9.58
CA VAL A 349 -18.46 -0.07 -10.36
C VAL A 349 -18.66 1.13 -9.47
N GLY A 350 -17.76 2.09 -9.53
CA GLY A 350 -17.95 3.41 -8.95
C GLY A 350 -18.35 4.40 -10.04
N ILE A 351 -19.53 5.02 -9.90
CA ILE A 351 -19.98 6.07 -10.83
C ILE A 351 -19.25 7.36 -10.53
N ARG A 352 -18.38 7.78 -11.43
CA ARG A 352 -17.53 8.96 -11.28
C ARG A 352 -17.05 9.48 -12.62
N GLN A 353 -16.64 10.73 -12.68
CA GLN A 353 -15.95 11.29 -13.83
C GLN A 353 -14.64 11.95 -13.42
N MET A 354 -13.54 11.47 -13.98
CA MET A 354 -12.25 12.15 -13.88
C MET A 354 -12.09 13.14 -15.02
N THR A 355 -11.57 14.32 -14.70
CA THR A 355 -11.09 15.30 -15.71
C THR A 355 -9.78 15.91 -15.25
N PHE A 356 -9.04 16.50 -16.17
CA PHE A 356 -7.74 17.10 -15.88
C PHE A 356 -7.47 18.31 -16.77
N ASN A 357 -6.54 19.15 -16.34
CA ASN A 357 -5.88 20.13 -17.23
C ASN A 357 -4.37 20.18 -16.93
N GLU A 358 -3.63 20.71 -17.90
CA GLU A 358 -2.18 20.90 -17.83
C GLU A 358 -1.79 22.37 -18.11
N ASP A 359 -2.61 23.29 -17.64
CA ASP A 359 -2.41 24.72 -17.84
C ASP A 359 -1.05 25.16 -17.29
N ASN A 360 -0.27 25.85 -18.10
CA ASN A 360 1.09 26.28 -17.78
C ASN A 360 2.05 25.12 -17.40
N HIS A 361 1.87 23.94 -17.99
CA HIS A 361 2.61 22.72 -17.66
C HIS A 361 2.46 22.30 -16.18
N ILE A 362 1.26 22.47 -15.62
CA ILE A 362 0.93 22.08 -14.25
C ILE A 362 -0.30 21.19 -14.28
N LEU A 363 -0.13 19.92 -13.89
CA LEU A 363 -1.23 18.98 -13.78
C LEU A 363 -2.20 19.40 -12.67
N SER A 364 -3.48 19.48 -13.01
CA SER A 364 -4.59 19.63 -12.09
C SER A 364 -5.62 18.56 -12.36
N LEU A 365 -6.00 17.82 -11.33
CA LEU A 365 -6.99 16.75 -11.40
C LEU A 365 -8.33 17.20 -10.82
N PHE A 366 -9.41 16.69 -11.39
CA PHE A 366 -10.77 16.94 -10.93
C PHE A 366 -11.55 15.63 -10.89
N ILE A 367 -12.41 15.48 -9.90
CA ILE A 367 -13.33 14.36 -9.80
C ILE A 367 -14.75 14.88 -9.62
N ASN A 368 -15.68 14.41 -10.44
CA ASN A 368 -17.08 14.83 -10.44
C ASN A 368 -17.25 16.37 -10.44
N GLY A 369 -16.36 17.06 -11.17
CA GLY A 369 -16.33 18.52 -11.27
C GLY A 369 -15.66 19.27 -10.12
N ARG A 370 -15.28 18.60 -9.02
CA ARG A 370 -14.53 19.21 -7.92
C ARG A 370 -13.03 19.05 -8.11
N ARG A 371 -12.28 20.11 -7.81
CA ARG A 371 -10.82 20.03 -7.83
C ARG A 371 -10.35 18.97 -6.84
N PHE A 372 -9.49 18.06 -7.29
CA PHE A 372 -8.90 17.02 -6.49
C PHE A 372 -7.45 17.37 -6.14
N ILE A 373 -7.14 17.38 -4.85
CA ILE A 373 -5.78 17.60 -4.34
C ILE A 373 -5.30 16.28 -3.78
N GLY A 374 -4.37 15.63 -4.48
CA GLY A 374 -3.78 14.39 -4.03
C GLY A 374 -2.91 14.61 -2.80
N ARG A 375 -3.30 14.04 -1.67
CA ARG A 375 -2.52 14.00 -0.42
C ARG A 375 -2.33 12.54 -0.08
N GLY A 376 -1.08 12.12 0.06
CA GLY A 376 -0.85 10.71 0.28
C GLY A 376 0.61 10.33 0.30
N GLY A 377 0.90 9.10 -0.08
CA GLY A 377 2.24 8.59 -0.11
C GLY A 377 2.52 7.61 -1.24
N ASN A 378 3.80 7.36 -1.45
CA ASN A 378 4.27 6.31 -2.31
C ASN A 378 4.22 4.97 -1.57
N TRP A 379 3.85 3.94 -2.26
CA TRP A 379 3.84 2.56 -1.81
C TRP A 379 4.38 1.68 -2.92
N GLY A 380 5.61 1.20 -2.78
CA GLY A 380 6.21 0.23 -3.68
C GLY A 380 6.33 -1.10 -2.97
N PHE A 381 5.96 -2.21 -3.50
CA PHE A 381 5.79 -3.50 -2.88
C PHE A 381 4.74 -3.53 -1.74
N GLY A 382 3.86 -4.50 -1.77
CA GLY A 382 3.00 -4.80 -0.63
C GLY A 382 3.83 -5.36 0.53
N GLU A 383 4.57 -6.42 0.25
CA GLU A 383 5.52 -7.05 1.16
C GLU A 383 6.67 -7.66 0.34
N SER A 384 7.88 -7.59 0.87
CA SER A 384 9.13 -7.91 0.13
C SER A 384 9.20 -9.33 -0.46
N ASN A 385 8.47 -10.28 0.10
CA ASN A 385 8.36 -11.66 -0.38
C ASN A 385 6.98 -11.99 -0.97
N LEU A 386 6.16 -10.96 -1.25
CA LEU A 386 4.83 -11.05 -1.85
C LEU A 386 3.83 -11.86 -1.00
N ASN A 387 3.88 -11.70 0.33
CA ASN A 387 3.03 -12.43 1.27
C ASN A 387 1.72 -11.70 1.62
N TYR A 388 1.52 -10.44 1.19
CA TYR A 388 0.29 -9.73 1.44
C TYR A 388 -0.86 -10.31 0.62
N ARG A 389 -2.03 -10.39 1.27
CA ARG A 389 -3.31 -10.76 0.64
C ARG A 389 -4.39 -9.77 1.09
N GLY A 390 -5.63 -10.06 0.77
CA GLY A 390 -6.76 -9.17 0.96
C GLY A 390 -6.85 -8.50 2.33
N ARG A 391 -6.54 -9.24 3.42
CA ARG A 391 -6.57 -8.71 4.79
C ARG A 391 -5.52 -7.62 5.01
N GLU A 392 -4.27 -7.86 4.62
CA GLU A 392 -3.17 -6.93 4.82
C GLU A 392 -3.35 -5.67 3.95
N TYR A 393 -3.80 -5.83 2.71
CA TYR A 393 -4.12 -4.70 1.83
C TYR A 393 -5.28 -3.87 2.39
N ASP A 394 -6.34 -4.51 2.90
CA ASP A 394 -7.48 -3.79 3.47
C ASP A 394 -7.07 -2.95 4.69
N ILE A 395 -6.28 -3.52 5.61
CA ILE A 395 -5.76 -2.82 6.78
C ILE A 395 -4.86 -1.64 6.38
N ALA A 396 -3.91 -1.88 5.47
CA ALA A 396 -2.97 -0.85 5.04
C ALA A 396 -3.68 0.32 4.35
N VAL A 397 -4.64 0.05 3.46
CA VAL A 397 -5.43 1.09 2.79
C VAL A 397 -6.36 1.79 3.78
N ALA A 398 -6.95 1.06 4.75
CA ALA A 398 -7.73 1.67 5.83
C ALA A 398 -6.89 2.63 6.68
N TYR A 399 -5.64 2.30 6.97
CA TYR A 399 -4.70 3.21 7.63
C TYR A 399 -4.43 4.48 6.81
N HIS A 400 -4.28 4.36 5.48
CA HIS A 400 -4.14 5.53 4.60
C HIS A 400 -5.41 6.41 4.66
N ALA A 401 -6.59 5.80 4.62
CA ALA A 401 -7.85 6.54 4.76
C ALA A 401 -8.00 7.19 6.15
N ASP A 402 -7.55 6.52 7.22
CA ASP A 402 -7.59 7.06 8.58
C ASP A 402 -6.62 8.24 8.77
N MET A 403 -5.48 8.25 8.07
CA MET A 403 -4.57 9.40 8.00
C MET A 403 -5.12 10.59 7.18
N ASN A 404 -6.37 10.54 6.71
CA ASN A 404 -6.97 11.51 5.79
C ASN A 404 -6.23 11.61 4.43
N PHE A 405 -5.53 10.59 4.01
CA PHE A 405 -5.01 10.51 2.66
C PHE A 405 -6.14 10.35 1.65
N THR A 406 -5.93 10.93 0.47
CA THR A 406 -6.88 10.90 -0.63
C THR A 406 -6.36 10.11 -1.81
N MET A 407 -5.04 9.86 -1.86
CA MET A 407 -4.35 9.21 -2.96
C MET A 407 -3.16 8.41 -2.47
N MET A 408 -2.83 7.36 -3.18
CA MET A 408 -1.55 6.66 -3.07
C MET A 408 -0.94 6.46 -4.45
N ARG A 409 0.37 6.34 -4.53
CA ARG A 409 1.08 5.97 -5.74
C ARG A 409 1.59 4.53 -5.62
N ASN A 410 1.17 3.67 -6.53
CA ASN A 410 1.77 2.36 -6.73
C ASN A 410 3.09 2.56 -7.49
N TRP A 411 4.14 2.86 -6.72
CA TRP A 411 5.44 3.25 -7.24
C TRP A 411 6.07 2.13 -8.06
N VAL A 412 6.48 2.47 -9.27
CA VAL A 412 7.05 1.55 -10.26
C VAL A 412 6.16 0.31 -10.51
N GLY A 413 4.86 0.37 -10.16
CA GLY A 413 3.89 -0.69 -10.40
C GLY A 413 4.16 -2.02 -9.69
N MET A 414 4.92 -2.01 -8.58
CA MET A 414 5.38 -3.25 -7.93
C MET A 414 4.31 -3.96 -7.09
N ILE A 415 3.08 -3.46 -7.04
CA ILE A 415 1.95 -4.17 -6.44
C ILE A 415 1.02 -4.57 -7.57
N GLY A 416 0.90 -5.87 -7.80
CA GLY A 416 0.10 -6.44 -8.87
C GLY A 416 -1.20 -7.11 -8.42
N ASP A 417 -1.45 -7.15 -7.10
CA ASP A 417 -2.60 -7.82 -6.51
C ASP A 417 -3.88 -7.00 -6.69
N GLU A 418 -4.97 -7.62 -7.15
CA GLU A 418 -6.27 -6.97 -7.31
C GLU A 418 -6.84 -6.49 -5.96
N GLU A 419 -6.53 -7.18 -4.88
CA GLU A 419 -6.99 -6.85 -3.53
C GLU A 419 -6.57 -5.44 -3.07
N LEU A 420 -5.43 -4.90 -3.58
CA LEU A 420 -5.06 -3.51 -3.36
C LEU A 420 -6.10 -2.55 -3.94
N TYR A 421 -6.46 -2.75 -5.22
CA TYR A 421 -7.41 -1.89 -5.93
C TYR A 421 -8.81 -1.99 -5.32
N GLU A 422 -9.24 -3.20 -4.97
CA GLU A 422 -10.50 -3.44 -4.26
C GLU A 422 -10.54 -2.71 -2.92
N ALA A 423 -9.46 -2.74 -2.14
CA ALA A 423 -9.36 -2.01 -0.89
C ALA A 423 -9.41 -0.49 -1.13
N CYS A 424 -8.70 0.02 -2.15
CA CYS A 424 -8.72 1.43 -2.53
C CYS A 424 -10.12 1.88 -2.99
N ASP A 425 -10.82 1.05 -3.75
CA ASP A 425 -12.22 1.30 -4.14
C ASP A 425 -13.14 1.45 -2.92
N ARG A 426 -13.02 0.53 -1.94
CA ARG A 426 -13.84 0.53 -0.71
C ARG A 426 -13.55 1.69 0.22
N HIS A 427 -12.27 2.05 0.37
CA HIS A 427 -11.84 3.09 1.32
C HIS A 427 -11.76 4.49 0.69
N GLY A 428 -11.96 4.62 -0.62
CA GLY A 428 -11.90 5.89 -1.32
C GLY A 428 -10.47 6.44 -1.45
N ILE A 429 -9.48 5.59 -1.66
CA ILE A 429 -8.11 6.02 -1.91
C ILE A 429 -7.84 5.98 -3.40
N MET A 430 -7.61 7.14 -4.02
CA MET A 430 -7.29 7.22 -5.43
C MET A 430 -5.89 6.67 -5.70
N ILE A 431 -5.69 5.98 -6.82
CA ILE A 431 -4.41 5.40 -7.21
C ILE A 431 -3.78 6.20 -8.36
N TRP A 432 -2.53 6.57 -8.18
CA TRP A 432 -1.58 6.92 -9.23
C TRP A 432 -0.82 5.63 -9.57
N GLN A 433 -1.07 5.06 -10.74
CA GLN A 433 -0.49 3.79 -11.18
C GLN A 433 0.73 4.02 -12.06
N ASP A 434 1.91 3.61 -11.58
CA ASP A 434 3.11 3.56 -12.41
C ASP A 434 3.18 2.24 -13.22
N PHE A 435 3.94 2.29 -14.32
CA PHE A 435 4.46 1.10 -14.98
C PHE A 435 5.88 0.78 -14.48
N TRP A 436 6.40 -0.42 -14.76
CA TRP A 436 7.55 -1.08 -14.14
C TRP A 436 8.91 -0.50 -14.59
N LEU A 437 9.07 0.81 -14.55
CA LEU A 437 10.29 1.51 -14.93
C LEU A 437 10.78 2.40 -13.77
N ALA A 438 11.89 2.00 -13.14
CA ALA A 438 12.60 2.83 -12.18
C ALA A 438 13.29 4.02 -12.88
N ASN A 439 13.90 4.93 -12.09
CA ASN A 439 14.57 6.09 -12.67
C ASN A 439 15.70 5.68 -13.63
N PRO A 440 15.98 6.48 -14.69
CA PRO A 440 16.95 6.07 -15.70
C PRO A 440 18.39 5.96 -15.22
N ALA A 441 18.74 6.58 -14.10
CA ALA A 441 20.10 6.53 -13.55
C ALA A 441 20.43 5.17 -12.95
N ASP A 442 19.44 4.54 -12.30
CA ASP A 442 19.59 3.28 -11.56
C ASP A 442 18.89 2.12 -12.28
N GLY A 443 17.75 2.40 -12.95
CA GLY A 443 16.90 1.41 -13.63
C GLY A 443 17.19 1.35 -15.13
N PRO A 444 17.80 0.27 -15.62
CA PRO A 444 18.03 0.10 -17.06
C PRO A 444 16.72 -0.04 -17.82
N ASP A 445 16.76 0.29 -19.12
CA ASP A 445 15.65 0.05 -20.01
C ASP A 445 15.41 -1.46 -20.21
N PRO A 446 14.16 -1.89 -20.44
CA PRO A 446 13.85 -3.31 -20.63
C PRO A 446 14.54 -3.90 -21.85
N TYR A 447 15.13 -5.09 -21.69
CA TYR A 447 15.69 -5.85 -22.82
C TYR A 447 14.62 -6.38 -23.78
N TYR A 448 13.37 -6.48 -23.34
CA TYR A 448 12.25 -7.07 -24.09
C TYR A 448 11.05 -6.11 -24.12
N PRO A 449 11.13 -5.00 -24.91
CA PRO A 449 10.07 -3.97 -24.92
C PRO A 449 8.71 -4.51 -25.38
N GLU A 450 8.68 -5.48 -26.29
CA GLU A 450 7.42 -6.09 -26.76
C GLU A 450 6.75 -6.88 -25.63
N MET A 451 7.51 -7.60 -24.82
CA MET A 451 6.99 -8.31 -23.64
C MET A 451 6.47 -7.30 -22.61
N PHE A 452 7.20 -6.20 -22.39
CA PHE A 452 6.75 -5.13 -21.51
C PHE A 452 5.40 -4.57 -21.96
N ILE A 453 5.27 -4.23 -23.25
CA ILE A 453 4.04 -3.68 -23.84
C ILE A 453 2.88 -4.67 -23.72
N ALA A 454 3.10 -5.96 -24.01
CA ALA A 454 2.06 -6.97 -23.89
C ALA A 454 1.57 -7.13 -22.44
N ASN A 455 2.50 -7.10 -21.46
CA ASN A 455 2.13 -7.11 -20.04
C ASN A 455 1.34 -5.86 -19.65
N ALA A 456 1.73 -4.67 -20.15
CA ALA A 456 1.05 -3.43 -19.85
C ALA A 456 -0.40 -3.42 -20.41
N GLU A 457 -0.60 -3.95 -21.59
CA GLU A 457 -1.94 -4.06 -22.20
C GLU A 457 -2.83 -5.02 -21.42
N ASP A 458 -2.36 -6.21 -21.06
CA ASP A 458 -3.11 -7.16 -20.24
C ASP A 458 -3.41 -6.59 -18.86
N TYR A 459 -2.43 -5.92 -18.25
CA TYR A 459 -2.55 -5.35 -16.91
C TYR A 459 -3.57 -4.21 -16.85
N VAL A 460 -3.57 -3.30 -17.83
CA VAL A 460 -4.56 -2.22 -17.90
C VAL A 460 -5.97 -2.79 -18.04
N LYS A 461 -6.19 -3.77 -18.92
CA LYS A 461 -7.49 -4.45 -19.07
C LYS A 461 -7.94 -5.10 -17.78
N ARG A 462 -7.02 -5.70 -17.02
CA ARG A 462 -7.29 -6.34 -15.73
C ARG A 462 -7.80 -5.37 -14.67
N ILE A 463 -7.18 -4.16 -14.57
CA ILE A 463 -7.46 -3.22 -13.48
C ILE A 463 -8.43 -2.09 -13.85
N ARG A 464 -8.79 -1.91 -15.11
CA ARG A 464 -9.55 -0.74 -15.62
C ARG A 464 -10.95 -0.57 -15.04
N SER A 465 -11.54 -1.60 -14.44
CA SER A 465 -12.86 -1.51 -13.80
C SER A 465 -12.82 -0.85 -12.41
N HIS A 466 -11.63 -0.65 -11.81
CA HIS A 466 -11.50 -0.09 -10.47
C HIS A 466 -11.73 1.42 -10.45
N ALA A 467 -12.68 1.86 -9.62
CA ALA A 467 -13.02 3.28 -9.47
C ALA A 467 -11.88 4.12 -8.89
N SER A 468 -10.97 3.51 -8.15
CA SER A 468 -9.83 4.17 -7.54
C SER A 468 -8.73 4.61 -8.51
N ILE A 469 -8.64 4.03 -9.71
CA ILE A 469 -7.60 4.43 -10.70
C ILE A 469 -7.84 5.88 -11.15
N GLY A 470 -6.88 6.77 -10.87
CA GLY A 470 -6.99 8.19 -11.17
C GLY A 470 -5.95 8.77 -12.13
N LEU A 471 -4.80 8.10 -12.27
CA LEU A 471 -3.69 8.56 -13.11
C LEU A 471 -2.78 7.38 -13.45
N TYR A 472 -2.27 7.35 -14.68
CA TYR A 472 -1.19 6.45 -15.10
C TYR A 472 0.11 7.21 -15.32
N CYS A 473 1.25 6.57 -14.97
CA CYS A 473 2.57 7.16 -15.16
C CYS A 473 3.54 6.15 -15.82
N GLY A 474 4.25 6.62 -16.83
CA GLY A 474 5.10 5.78 -17.66
C GLY A 474 6.42 5.36 -16.99
N ARG A 475 7.09 6.29 -16.28
CA ARG A 475 8.37 6.02 -15.64
C ARG A 475 8.59 6.88 -14.39
N ASN A 476 9.23 6.29 -13.41
CA ASN A 476 9.73 7.02 -12.26
C ASN A 476 10.90 7.94 -12.64
N GLU A 477 10.82 9.23 -12.24
CA GLU A 477 11.89 10.23 -12.34
C GLU A 477 12.63 10.25 -13.68
N GLY A 478 11.88 10.18 -14.78
CA GLY A 478 12.38 10.21 -16.14
C GLY A 478 11.30 9.78 -17.13
N PHE A 479 11.69 9.53 -18.38
CA PHE A 479 10.77 9.18 -19.46
C PHE A 479 10.99 7.73 -19.90
N PRO A 480 9.92 6.99 -20.27
CA PRO A 480 10.08 5.68 -20.90
C PRO A 480 10.85 5.78 -22.23
N PRO A 481 11.47 4.68 -22.71
CA PRO A 481 11.90 4.59 -24.09
C PRO A 481 10.75 4.93 -25.04
N GLU A 482 11.05 5.62 -26.14
CA GLU A 482 10.05 6.16 -27.07
C GLU A 482 9.02 5.11 -27.54
N GLN A 483 9.48 3.88 -27.83
CA GLN A 483 8.62 2.77 -28.23
C GLN A 483 7.60 2.43 -27.15
N ILE A 484 8.04 2.37 -25.89
CA ILE A 484 7.21 2.04 -24.73
C ILE A 484 6.24 3.21 -24.44
N ASP A 485 6.72 4.47 -24.42
CA ASP A 485 5.85 5.63 -24.15
C ASP A 485 4.72 5.74 -25.17
N LYS A 486 5.01 5.56 -26.45
CA LYS A 486 3.99 5.54 -27.51
C LYS A 486 2.97 4.42 -27.31
N ALA A 487 3.43 3.24 -26.93
CA ALA A 487 2.56 2.10 -26.68
C ALA A 487 1.67 2.32 -25.45
N LEU A 488 2.22 2.83 -24.34
CA LEU A 488 1.44 3.12 -23.13
C LEU A 488 0.36 4.17 -23.39
N ARG A 489 0.70 5.25 -24.11
CA ARG A 489 -0.30 6.26 -24.54
C ARG A 489 -1.42 5.66 -25.38
N ARG A 490 -1.09 4.74 -26.30
CA ARG A 490 -2.09 4.01 -27.10
C ARG A 490 -2.97 3.14 -26.21
N ILE A 491 -2.38 2.32 -25.35
CA ILE A 491 -3.08 1.39 -24.46
C ILE A 491 -4.08 2.15 -23.58
N ILE A 492 -3.65 3.21 -22.91
CA ILE A 492 -4.55 3.98 -22.04
C ILE A 492 -5.67 4.63 -22.86
N LYS A 493 -5.37 5.16 -24.03
CA LYS A 493 -6.39 5.76 -24.91
C LYS A 493 -7.41 4.74 -25.43
N GLU A 494 -7.00 3.50 -25.67
CA GLU A 494 -7.87 2.43 -26.23
C GLU A 494 -8.61 1.67 -25.15
N ASP A 495 -7.95 1.36 -24.03
CA ASP A 495 -8.46 0.45 -23.01
C ASP A 495 -8.99 1.16 -21.74
N HIS A 496 -8.61 2.43 -21.46
CA HIS A 496 -9.05 3.17 -20.27
C HIS A 496 -9.11 4.69 -20.53
N LEU A 497 -9.86 5.10 -21.54
CA LEU A 497 -9.89 6.44 -22.13
C LEU A 497 -10.15 7.59 -21.14
N ASP A 498 -10.91 7.37 -20.08
CA ASP A 498 -11.28 8.41 -19.11
C ASP A 498 -10.18 8.72 -18.08
N ILE A 499 -9.03 8.02 -18.13
CA ILE A 499 -7.91 8.23 -17.21
C ILE A 499 -6.71 8.85 -17.93
N HIS A 500 -6.12 9.84 -17.28
CA HIS A 500 -4.96 10.54 -17.80
C HIS A 500 -3.68 9.71 -17.71
N TYR A 501 -2.77 9.91 -18.67
CA TYR A 501 -1.43 9.33 -18.68
C TYR A 501 -0.37 10.42 -18.75
N ILE A 502 0.61 10.36 -17.86
CA ILE A 502 1.83 11.18 -17.89
C ILE A 502 3.05 10.29 -18.11
N SER A 503 4.05 10.78 -18.83
CA SER A 503 5.24 9.97 -19.12
C SER A 503 6.22 9.89 -17.95
N SER A 504 6.33 10.95 -17.14
CA SER A 504 7.29 11.06 -16.05
C SER A 504 6.60 11.40 -14.74
N SER A 505 7.09 10.84 -13.64
CA SER A 505 6.60 11.17 -12.29
C SER A 505 7.21 12.44 -11.70
N ALA A 506 8.28 12.97 -12.29
CA ALA A 506 9.03 14.07 -11.68
C ALA A 506 9.28 15.25 -12.64
N ASP A 507 9.00 15.08 -13.92
CA ASP A 507 9.29 16.05 -14.97
C ASP A 507 8.01 16.48 -15.69
N ASP A 508 8.11 17.54 -16.51
CA ASP A 508 7.02 18.10 -17.29
C ASP A 508 5.90 18.68 -16.40
N VAL A 509 4.73 18.03 -16.31
CA VAL A 509 3.51 18.59 -15.67
C VAL A 509 3.47 18.38 -14.14
N VAL A 510 4.35 17.55 -13.60
CA VAL A 510 4.51 17.25 -12.18
C VAL A 510 5.94 17.52 -11.72
N SER A 511 6.22 17.38 -10.44
CA SER A 511 7.56 17.47 -9.87
C SER A 511 7.83 16.30 -8.93
N GLY A 512 9.10 15.98 -8.68
CA GLY A 512 9.58 14.92 -7.78
C GLY A 512 10.97 15.25 -7.27
N HIS A 513 11.84 14.24 -7.08
CA HIS A 513 13.23 14.39 -6.66
C HIS A 513 13.44 14.97 -5.24
N GLY A 514 12.52 14.66 -4.30
CA GLY A 514 12.68 15.02 -2.91
C GLY A 514 12.46 16.50 -2.54
N PRO A 515 13.13 17.00 -1.49
CA PRO A 515 14.20 16.37 -0.69
C PRO A 515 13.73 15.19 0.16
N TYR A 516 14.68 14.31 0.53
CA TYR A 516 14.45 13.08 1.28
C TYR A 516 15.09 13.12 2.69
N ARG A 517 15.15 14.27 3.31
CA ARG A 517 15.74 14.47 4.63
C ARG A 517 14.85 15.36 5.50
N MET A 518 14.97 15.23 6.81
CA MET A 518 14.33 16.15 7.73
C MET A 518 14.90 17.57 7.52
N LEU A 519 13.99 18.52 7.34
CA LEU A 519 14.30 19.95 7.28
C LEU A 519 13.67 20.66 8.48
N PRO A 520 14.23 21.80 8.94
CA PRO A 520 13.53 22.69 9.85
C PRO A 520 12.14 23.05 9.30
N ALA A 521 11.14 23.12 10.15
CA ALA A 521 9.75 23.35 9.75
C ALA A 521 9.59 24.55 8.79
N LYS A 522 10.26 25.67 9.08
CA LYS A 522 10.26 26.88 8.25
C LYS A 522 10.75 26.63 6.82
N GLU A 523 11.73 25.74 6.64
CA GLU A 523 12.31 25.47 5.33
C GLU A 523 11.29 24.78 4.41
N TYR A 524 10.46 23.86 4.91
CA TYR A 524 9.39 23.25 4.11
C TYR A 524 8.44 24.30 3.51
N PHE A 525 8.10 25.35 4.27
CA PHE A 525 7.23 26.44 3.82
C PHE A 525 7.90 27.39 2.82
N THR A 526 9.23 27.42 2.76
CA THR A 526 10.00 28.31 1.89
C THR A 526 10.67 27.61 0.71
N LEU A 527 10.54 26.29 0.62
CA LEU A 527 11.04 25.53 -0.53
C LEU A 527 10.44 26.04 -1.84
N LYS A 528 11.31 26.36 -2.80
CA LYS A 528 10.89 26.79 -4.15
C LYS A 528 10.78 25.62 -5.10
N THR A 529 11.68 24.66 -5.01
CA THR A 529 11.73 23.51 -5.91
C THR A 529 10.54 22.60 -5.67
N GLY A 530 9.78 22.32 -6.73
CA GLY A 530 8.64 21.42 -6.74
C GLY A 530 7.42 21.89 -5.96
N ASN A 531 7.40 23.14 -5.46
CA ASN A 531 6.23 23.66 -4.75
C ASN A 531 5.14 24.21 -5.66
N ASP A 532 5.45 24.47 -6.91
CA ASP A 532 4.54 25.01 -7.92
C ASP A 532 3.74 23.94 -8.68
N LYS A 533 4.08 22.66 -8.52
CA LYS A 533 3.43 21.53 -9.18
C LYS A 533 2.96 20.46 -8.18
N PHE A 534 2.16 19.52 -8.63
CA PHE A 534 1.90 18.30 -7.88
C PHE A 534 3.23 17.58 -7.68
N HIS A 535 3.59 17.31 -6.44
CA HIS A 535 4.89 16.77 -6.07
C HIS A 535 4.76 15.28 -5.75
N SER A 536 5.37 14.44 -6.57
CA SER A 536 5.22 12.98 -6.49
C SER A 536 6.02 12.35 -5.35
N GLU A 537 7.10 13.00 -4.89
CA GLU A 537 8.01 12.41 -3.91
C GLU A 537 8.72 13.45 -3.05
N ARG A 538 8.42 13.48 -1.77
CA ARG A 538 9.16 14.24 -0.76
C ARG A 538 9.06 13.51 0.57
N GLY A 539 10.18 13.28 1.24
CA GLY A 539 10.16 12.49 2.45
C GLY A 539 11.29 12.80 3.43
N MET A 540 11.28 12.04 4.48
CA MET A 540 12.32 12.03 5.51
C MET A 540 12.31 10.66 6.20
N PRO A 541 13.43 10.24 6.81
CA PRO A 541 13.44 9.04 7.64
C PRO A 541 12.34 9.05 8.69
N ASN A 542 11.72 7.91 8.94
CA ASN A 542 10.74 7.72 10.00
C ASN A 542 11.06 6.45 10.79
N VAL A 543 11.52 6.61 12.00
CA VAL A 543 12.01 5.54 12.86
C VAL A 543 10.83 4.81 13.50
N MET A 544 10.88 3.47 13.47
CA MET A 544 9.88 2.62 14.14
C MET A 544 9.92 2.78 15.68
N THR A 545 8.90 2.24 16.35
CA THR A 545 8.85 2.23 17.82
C THR A 545 9.87 1.25 18.42
N TYR A 546 10.19 1.40 19.71
CA TYR A 546 11.13 0.50 20.39
C TYR A 546 10.61 -0.96 20.42
N GLU A 547 9.31 -1.16 20.59
CA GLU A 547 8.69 -2.49 20.57
C GLU A 547 8.88 -3.19 19.22
N SER A 548 8.82 -2.45 18.14
CA SER A 548 9.09 -2.97 16.79
C SER A 548 10.58 -3.22 16.55
N MET A 549 11.46 -2.40 17.12
CA MET A 549 12.90 -2.69 17.10
C MET A 549 13.25 -4.02 17.76
N LEU A 550 12.61 -4.36 18.89
CA LEU A 550 12.80 -5.64 19.57
C LEU A 550 12.37 -6.86 18.72
N ARG A 551 11.51 -6.65 17.71
CA ARG A 551 11.11 -7.70 16.75
C ARG A 551 12.02 -7.75 15.52
N THR A 552 12.70 -6.66 15.23
CA THR A 552 13.50 -6.48 14.01
C THR A 552 14.96 -6.87 14.23
N PHE A 553 15.56 -6.43 15.32
CA PHE A 553 17.00 -6.56 15.58
C PHE A 553 17.33 -7.72 16.51
N SER A 554 18.54 -8.25 16.36
CA SER A 554 19.11 -9.15 17.36
C SER A 554 19.36 -8.40 18.68
N PRO A 555 19.44 -9.10 19.83
CA PRO A 555 19.76 -8.46 21.10
C PRO A 555 21.12 -7.71 21.09
N GLU A 556 22.08 -8.18 20.30
CA GLU A 556 23.39 -7.57 20.13
C GLU A 556 23.38 -6.41 19.14
N GLY A 557 22.55 -6.50 18.09
CA GLY A 557 22.48 -5.51 16.99
C GLY A 557 21.55 -4.33 17.28
N ILE A 558 20.72 -4.40 18.34
CA ILE A 558 19.74 -3.33 18.61
C ILE A 558 20.43 -2.01 19.04
N TRP A 559 21.58 -2.07 19.69
CA TRP A 559 22.34 -0.89 20.11
C TRP A 559 23.79 -1.23 20.42
N PRO A 560 24.79 -0.37 20.06
CA PRO A 560 24.63 0.89 19.30
C PRO A 560 24.27 0.66 17.83
N GLN A 561 23.93 1.75 17.12
CA GLN A 561 23.64 1.71 15.67
C GLN A 561 24.84 1.13 14.90
N ASP A 562 24.66 -0.04 14.32
CA ASP A 562 25.70 -0.77 13.59
C ASP A 562 25.24 -1.29 12.23
N ASN A 563 25.82 -2.40 11.73
CA ASN A 563 25.50 -2.93 10.42
C ASN A 563 24.07 -3.49 10.30
N GLU A 564 23.47 -4.03 11.37
CA GLU A 564 22.05 -4.45 11.30
C GLU A 564 21.13 -3.26 11.03
N TRP A 565 21.42 -2.11 11.64
CA TRP A 565 20.69 -0.87 11.35
C TRP A 565 20.83 -0.48 9.87
N GLY A 566 22.04 -0.54 9.32
CA GLY A 566 22.28 -0.27 7.91
C GLY A 566 21.58 -1.26 7.00
N MET A 567 21.54 -2.54 7.35
CA MET A 567 20.81 -3.56 6.60
C MET A 567 19.31 -3.29 6.60
N HIS A 568 18.78 -2.75 7.70
CA HIS A 568 17.39 -2.28 7.80
C HIS A 568 17.23 -0.82 7.36
N ASP A 569 18.03 -0.38 6.40
CA ASP A 569 17.96 0.89 5.67
C ASP A 569 18.41 2.14 6.45
N TYR A 570 18.86 2.01 7.70
CA TYR A 570 19.32 3.15 8.50
C TYR A 570 20.83 3.37 8.31
N THR A 571 21.22 3.97 7.19
CA THR A 571 22.62 4.21 6.83
C THR A 571 23.04 5.66 7.06
N ARG A 572 24.32 5.90 7.31
CA ARG A 572 24.88 7.26 7.50
C ARG A 572 24.93 8.03 6.19
N GLU A 573 25.28 7.36 5.13
CA GLU A 573 25.38 7.91 3.78
C GLU A 573 24.33 7.24 2.89
N GLY A 574 23.95 7.90 1.83
CA GLY A 574 22.96 7.42 0.89
C GLY A 574 21.68 8.26 0.89
N ALA A 575 20.63 7.75 0.26
CA ALA A 575 19.38 8.46 0.07
C ALA A 575 18.62 8.72 1.38
N GLN A 576 18.81 7.87 2.40
CA GLN A 576 18.02 7.89 3.63
C GLN A 576 18.31 9.10 4.54
N GLY A 577 19.49 9.68 4.45
CA GLY A 577 19.85 10.89 5.23
C GLY A 577 19.88 10.72 6.75
N CYS A 578 20.16 9.50 7.25
CA CYS A 578 20.07 9.17 8.67
C CYS A 578 21.08 9.93 9.53
N THR A 579 22.23 10.35 8.97
CA THR A 579 23.16 11.24 9.68
C THR A 579 22.48 12.54 10.11
N SER A 580 21.75 13.19 9.20
CA SER A 580 21.03 14.43 9.52
C SER A 580 19.92 14.20 10.55
N PHE A 581 19.29 13.03 10.55
CA PHE A 581 18.29 12.66 11.54
C PHE A 581 18.89 12.52 12.94
N ASN A 582 20.04 11.83 13.07
CA ASN A 582 20.78 11.74 14.33
C ASN A 582 21.21 13.11 14.85
N GLU A 583 21.72 13.98 13.97
CA GLU A 583 22.14 15.34 14.34
C GLU A 583 20.97 16.18 14.87
N ILE A 584 19.78 16.04 14.28
CA ILE A 584 18.57 16.73 14.74
C ILE A 584 18.16 16.24 16.13
N ILE A 585 18.21 14.92 16.39
CA ILE A 585 17.92 14.36 17.72
C ILE A 585 18.93 14.90 18.75
N ALA A 586 20.22 14.79 18.47
CA ALA A 586 21.28 15.22 19.37
C ALA A 586 21.20 16.72 19.70
N LYS A 587 21.02 17.56 18.69
CA LYS A 587 20.86 19.02 18.87
C LYS A 587 19.55 19.36 19.60
N GLY A 588 18.45 18.67 19.20
CA GLY A 588 17.11 19.00 19.70
C GLY A 588 16.87 18.54 21.13
N TYR A 589 17.29 17.31 21.44
CA TYR A 589 16.86 16.64 22.66
C TYR A 589 18.01 16.08 23.49
N GLY A 590 19.24 16.03 22.96
CA GLY A 590 20.43 15.43 23.56
C GLY A 590 20.79 14.08 22.92
N GLU A 591 22.00 13.59 23.22
CA GLU A 591 22.52 12.31 22.70
C GLU A 591 21.84 11.12 23.37
N PRO A 592 21.10 10.28 22.65
CA PRO A 592 20.43 9.10 23.22
C PRO A 592 21.46 8.07 23.69
N GLN A 593 21.20 7.43 24.82
CA GLN A 593 22.09 6.47 25.45
C GLN A 593 21.66 5.00 25.24
N SER A 594 20.49 4.78 24.60
CA SER A 594 19.95 3.45 24.34
C SER A 594 19.02 3.47 23.12
N ALA A 595 18.75 2.29 22.56
CA ALA A 595 17.77 2.15 21.48
C ALA A 595 16.38 2.65 21.87
N LYS A 596 15.98 2.40 23.13
CA LYS A 596 14.68 2.85 23.63
C LYS A 596 14.60 4.37 23.65
N GLU A 597 15.60 5.02 24.23
CA GLU A 597 15.66 6.49 24.27
C GLU A 597 15.73 7.10 22.87
N PHE A 598 16.54 6.49 21.98
CA PHE A 598 16.59 6.91 20.59
C PHE A 598 15.20 6.80 19.91
N ALA A 599 14.51 5.67 20.05
CA ALA A 599 13.19 5.47 19.46
C ALA A 599 12.14 6.47 20.00
N GLU A 600 12.16 6.75 21.31
CA GLU A 600 11.26 7.71 21.95
C GLU A 600 11.54 9.16 21.45
N LEU A 601 12.79 9.56 21.37
CA LEU A 601 13.18 10.89 20.85
C LEU A 601 12.93 11.00 19.34
N ALA A 602 13.12 9.93 18.60
CA ALA A 602 12.80 9.88 17.18
C ALA A 602 11.32 10.17 16.89
N GLN A 603 10.40 9.81 17.80
CA GLN A 603 8.98 10.12 17.59
C GLN A 603 8.68 11.62 17.57
N TRP A 604 9.45 12.45 18.28
CA TRP A 604 9.34 13.91 18.17
C TRP A 604 9.70 14.39 16.76
N VAL A 605 10.82 13.90 16.22
CA VAL A 605 11.28 14.25 14.88
C VAL A 605 10.32 13.72 13.82
N ASN A 606 9.84 12.48 13.98
CA ASN A 606 8.82 11.89 13.13
C ASN A 606 7.55 12.76 13.09
N TYR A 607 7.07 13.22 14.26
CA TYR A 607 5.85 14.03 14.36
C TYR A 607 6.03 15.39 13.65
N ASP A 608 7.04 16.17 14.08
CA ASP A 608 7.22 17.53 13.58
C ASP A 608 7.57 17.59 12.10
N GLY A 609 8.42 16.68 11.64
CA GLY A 609 8.84 16.63 10.24
C GLY A 609 7.67 16.31 9.31
N HIS A 610 6.92 15.27 9.60
CA HIS A 610 5.80 14.85 8.75
C HIS A 610 4.64 15.83 8.80
N ARG A 611 4.36 16.44 9.96
CA ARG A 611 3.39 17.52 10.06
C ARG A 611 3.77 18.69 9.15
N SER A 612 5.00 19.19 9.29
CA SER A 612 5.50 20.33 8.49
C SER A 612 5.54 20.04 6.99
N LEU A 613 5.87 18.80 6.63
CA LEU A 613 5.87 18.34 5.23
C LEU A 613 4.49 18.55 4.57
N PHE A 614 3.41 18.15 5.26
CA PHE A 614 2.04 18.28 4.71
C PHE A 614 1.48 19.69 4.89
N GLU A 615 1.63 20.32 6.06
CA GLU A 615 1.13 21.68 6.31
C GLU A 615 1.69 22.70 5.31
N SER A 616 2.96 22.57 4.93
CA SER A 616 3.61 23.47 3.96
C SER A 616 2.95 23.47 2.58
N ARG A 617 2.21 22.43 2.22
CA ARG A 617 1.52 22.33 0.92
C ARG A 617 0.25 23.16 0.81
N SER A 618 -0.22 23.69 1.92
CA SER A 618 -1.39 24.59 1.98
C SER A 618 -1.23 25.86 1.13
N GLN A 619 0.01 26.30 0.91
CA GLN A 619 0.29 27.58 0.24
C GLN A 619 0.00 27.54 -1.27
N ASN A 620 0.25 26.43 -1.94
CA ASN A 620 0.07 26.28 -3.39
C ASN A 620 -1.02 25.28 -3.78
N ARG A 621 -1.43 24.41 -2.85
CA ARG A 621 -2.55 23.47 -3.03
C ARG A 621 -2.42 22.59 -4.28
N LYS A 622 -1.19 22.10 -4.56
CA LYS A 622 -0.89 21.29 -5.76
C LYS A 622 -0.82 19.79 -5.48
N GLY A 623 -0.91 19.39 -4.24
CA GLY A 623 -0.80 17.99 -3.83
C GLY A 623 0.63 17.54 -3.50
N LEU A 624 0.70 16.46 -2.73
CA LEU A 624 1.94 15.82 -2.29
C LEU A 624 1.71 14.34 -2.08
N LEU A 625 2.58 13.51 -2.63
CA LEU A 625 2.74 12.12 -2.24
C LEU A 625 4.08 12.00 -1.51
N MET A 626 4.02 11.59 -0.23
CA MET A 626 5.26 11.48 0.55
C MET A 626 6.08 10.26 0.15
N TRP A 627 7.37 10.35 0.31
CA TRP A 627 8.30 9.25 0.20
C TRP A 627 8.71 8.78 1.60
N MET A 628 8.19 7.70 2.19
CA MET A 628 7.09 6.85 1.71
C MET A 628 6.07 6.65 2.82
N SER A 629 4.91 6.10 2.50
CA SER A 629 3.85 5.88 3.50
C SER A 629 3.80 4.46 4.05
N HIS A 630 4.33 3.47 3.33
CA HIS A 630 4.28 2.06 3.67
C HIS A 630 5.66 1.39 3.55
N SER A 631 5.99 0.57 4.54
CA SER A 631 7.20 -0.25 4.58
C SER A 631 6.91 -1.67 4.11
N CYS A 632 7.63 -2.15 3.09
CA CYS A 632 7.45 -3.51 2.56
C CYS A 632 8.16 -4.60 3.37
N TRP A 633 8.96 -4.23 4.37
CA TRP A 633 9.68 -5.11 5.29
C TRP A 633 10.05 -4.31 6.55
N PRO A 634 10.64 -4.88 7.61
CA PRO A 634 11.04 -4.14 8.80
C PRO A 634 12.16 -3.11 8.51
N SER A 635 11.83 -2.05 7.78
CA SER A 635 12.71 -0.93 7.47
C SER A 635 12.68 0.11 8.59
N MET A 636 13.81 0.79 8.78
CA MET A 636 13.95 1.91 9.72
C MET A 636 13.62 3.28 9.10
N VAL A 637 13.19 3.30 7.82
CA VAL A 637 12.92 4.54 7.08
C VAL A 637 11.67 4.41 6.23
N TRP A 638 11.18 5.54 5.70
CA TRP A 638 10.15 5.64 4.67
C TRP A 638 8.80 4.98 5.00
N GLN A 639 8.24 5.29 6.15
CA GLN A 639 6.98 4.69 6.62
C GLN A 639 6.16 5.66 7.46
N THR A 640 4.87 5.39 7.65
CA THR A 640 4.00 6.09 8.59
C THR A 640 3.56 5.17 9.72
N TYR A 641 3.39 3.92 9.41
CA TYR A 641 3.30 2.77 10.30
C TYR A 641 4.34 1.74 9.84
N ASP A 642 4.84 0.97 10.76
CA ASP A 642 5.90 0.02 10.44
C ASP A 642 5.38 -1.30 9.85
N TYR A 643 6.30 -2.19 9.50
CA TYR A 643 6.00 -3.50 8.93
C TYR A 643 5.03 -4.34 9.78
N TYR A 644 5.01 -4.14 11.08
CA TYR A 644 4.15 -4.85 12.02
C TYR A 644 2.78 -4.19 12.20
N PHE A 645 2.46 -3.17 11.41
CA PHE A 645 1.26 -2.33 11.53
C PHE A 645 1.21 -1.49 12.82
N GLU A 646 2.35 -1.15 13.40
CA GLU A 646 2.42 -0.20 14.52
C GLU A 646 2.45 1.23 13.98
N PRO A 647 1.42 2.06 14.25
CA PRO A 647 1.43 3.46 13.87
C PRO A 647 2.49 4.25 14.65
N THR A 648 3.37 4.96 13.94
CA THR A 648 4.36 5.85 14.54
C THR A 648 3.78 7.25 14.78
N ALA A 649 4.55 8.13 15.41
CA ALA A 649 4.13 9.53 15.58
C ALA A 649 3.91 10.27 14.24
N ALA A 650 4.59 9.84 13.17
CA ALA A 650 4.37 10.36 11.81
C ALA A 650 2.94 10.13 11.33
N TYR A 651 2.37 8.96 11.61
CA TYR A 651 0.99 8.64 11.26
C TYR A 651 0.00 9.68 11.80
N PHE A 652 0.11 10.01 13.10
CA PHE A 652 -0.80 10.95 13.76
C PHE A 652 -0.53 12.40 13.35
N ALA A 653 0.74 12.75 13.10
CA ALA A 653 1.12 14.05 12.57
C ALA A 653 0.48 14.30 11.19
N ILE A 654 0.52 13.30 10.31
CA ILE A 654 -0.09 13.36 8.98
C ILE A 654 -1.62 13.39 9.08
N LYS A 655 -2.20 12.54 9.94
CA LYS A 655 -3.64 12.51 10.21
C LYS A 655 -4.15 13.90 10.60
N LYS A 656 -3.40 14.60 11.43
CA LYS A 656 -3.68 15.98 11.86
C LYS A 656 -3.49 16.97 10.69
N ALA A 657 -2.34 17.01 10.06
CA ALA A 657 -2.00 17.94 8.97
C ALA A 657 -2.86 17.77 7.71
N SER A 658 -3.49 16.61 7.55
CA SER A 658 -4.34 16.25 6.41
C SER A 658 -5.84 16.35 6.70
N GLU A 659 -6.28 16.92 7.83
CA GLU A 659 -7.69 17.18 8.11
C GLU A 659 -8.35 17.94 6.95
N PRO A 660 -9.59 17.62 6.55
CA PRO A 660 -10.30 18.35 5.50
C PRO A 660 -10.44 19.84 5.79
N LEU A 661 -10.65 20.20 7.07
CA LEU A 661 -10.61 21.56 7.60
C LEU A 661 -9.60 21.58 8.75
N HIS A 662 -8.53 22.39 8.63
CA HIS A 662 -7.37 22.34 9.51
C HIS A 662 -6.92 23.73 9.96
N ILE A 663 -6.51 23.87 11.22
CA ILE A 663 -5.84 25.08 11.74
C ILE A 663 -4.35 24.80 11.91
N GLN A 664 -3.49 25.68 11.36
CA GLN A 664 -2.04 25.54 11.40
C GLN A 664 -1.32 26.83 11.64
N TRP A 665 -0.06 26.73 12.07
CA TRP A 665 0.91 27.81 12.11
C TRP A 665 1.85 27.75 10.91
N ASN A 666 2.03 28.87 10.23
CA ASN A 666 3.01 29.04 9.19
C ASN A 666 4.32 29.63 9.78
N PRO A 667 5.38 28.83 9.99
CA PRO A 667 6.62 29.28 10.61
C PRO A 667 7.44 30.25 9.75
N ALA A 668 7.15 30.36 8.45
CA ALA A 668 7.82 31.33 7.58
C ALA A 668 7.27 32.73 7.69
N THR A 669 5.99 32.86 8.07
CA THR A 669 5.30 34.14 8.15
C THR A 669 4.75 34.45 9.55
N ASP A 670 4.84 33.52 10.50
CA ASP A 670 4.23 33.56 11.82
C ASP A 670 2.71 33.83 11.79
N GLU A 671 2.03 33.40 10.76
CA GLU A 671 0.60 33.51 10.63
C GLU A 671 -0.10 32.21 11.04
N VAL A 672 -1.24 32.32 11.67
CA VAL A 672 -2.21 31.25 11.85
C VAL A 672 -3.11 31.20 10.62
N GLU A 673 -3.23 30.02 10.06
CA GLU A 673 -3.96 29.79 8.82
C GLU A 673 -5.06 28.75 9.05
N VAL A 674 -6.23 28.97 8.46
CA VAL A 674 -7.27 27.95 8.31
C VAL A 674 -7.16 27.38 6.89
N VAL A 675 -6.91 26.09 6.79
CA VAL A 675 -6.74 25.38 5.52
C VAL A 675 -7.96 24.51 5.31
N ASN A 676 -8.67 24.77 4.23
CA ASN A 676 -9.84 23.98 3.83
C ASN A 676 -9.56 23.31 2.48
N TYR A 677 -9.44 21.98 2.49
CA TYR A 677 -9.24 21.21 1.27
C TYR A 677 -10.58 20.78 0.64
N SER A 678 -11.45 20.17 1.43
CA SER A 678 -12.65 19.49 0.90
C SER A 678 -13.84 19.50 1.89
N ALA A 679 -13.78 20.32 2.93
CA ALA A 679 -14.80 20.33 3.98
C ALA A 679 -16.07 21.12 3.61
N GLY A 680 -16.12 21.75 2.42
CA GLY A 680 -17.21 22.66 2.04
C GLY A 680 -16.98 24.09 2.54
N THR A 681 -18.03 24.90 2.58
CA THR A 681 -17.93 26.29 3.03
C THR A 681 -18.37 26.44 4.49
N HIS A 682 -17.51 27.02 5.31
CA HIS A 682 -17.72 27.33 6.72
C HIS A 682 -17.71 28.84 6.96
N LYS A 683 -18.63 29.33 7.78
CA LYS A 683 -18.74 30.76 8.12
C LYS A 683 -18.71 30.94 9.62
N GLY A 684 -18.07 32.05 10.05
CA GLY A 684 -18.05 32.41 11.45
C GLY A 684 -17.27 31.48 12.35
N LEU A 685 -16.27 30.77 11.78
CA LEU A 685 -15.35 29.95 12.56
C LEU A 685 -14.58 30.85 13.54
N THR A 686 -14.37 30.38 14.77
CA THR A 686 -13.54 31.07 15.75
C THR A 686 -12.19 30.38 15.86
N ALA A 687 -11.13 31.08 15.44
CA ALA A 687 -9.76 30.67 15.62
C ALA A 687 -9.19 31.29 16.88
N LYS A 688 -8.73 30.45 17.82
CA LYS A 688 -8.02 30.90 19.04
C LYS A 688 -6.62 30.36 19.04
N VAL A 689 -5.65 31.24 19.40
CA VAL A 689 -4.24 30.85 19.53
C VAL A 689 -3.68 31.36 20.84
N GLN A 690 -2.84 30.53 21.47
CA GLN A 690 -2.10 30.85 22.70
C GLN A 690 -0.62 30.54 22.49
N VAL A 691 0.24 31.48 22.85
CA VAL A 691 1.68 31.25 23.04
C VAL A 691 1.91 31.05 24.53
N LEU A 692 2.47 29.92 24.90
CA LEU A 692 2.61 29.46 26.28
C LEU A 692 4.07 29.28 26.63
N ASN A 693 4.47 29.71 27.81
CA ASN A 693 5.75 29.34 28.37
C ASN A 693 5.86 27.84 28.64
N MET A 694 7.05 27.32 28.91
CA MET A 694 7.28 25.90 29.20
C MET A 694 6.52 25.40 30.42
N ASP A 695 6.16 26.26 31.37
CA ASP A 695 5.33 25.98 32.54
C ASP A 695 3.81 26.05 32.27
N ALA A 696 3.42 26.19 31.01
CA ALA A 696 2.05 26.40 30.54
C ALA A 696 1.40 27.74 30.88
N SER A 697 2.11 28.70 31.47
CA SER A 697 1.60 30.04 31.64
C SER A 697 1.41 30.74 30.30
N VAL A 698 0.26 31.41 30.11
CA VAL A 698 -0.07 32.13 28.87
C VAL A 698 0.79 33.40 28.79
N ALA A 699 1.67 33.44 27.78
CA ALA A 699 2.48 34.62 27.49
C ALA A 699 1.77 35.60 26.56
N TRP A 700 1.00 35.07 25.63
CA TRP A 700 0.20 35.84 24.69
C TRP A 700 -0.98 35.02 24.17
N GLU A 701 -2.10 35.63 23.92
CA GLU A 701 -3.24 34.97 23.26
C GLU A 701 -4.04 35.93 22.38
N LYS A 702 -4.66 35.40 21.36
CA LYS A 702 -5.56 36.12 20.46
C LYS A 702 -6.64 35.23 19.89
N GLU A 703 -7.76 35.82 19.57
CA GLU A 703 -8.90 35.19 18.95
C GLU A 703 -9.35 36.02 17.74
N ALA A 704 -9.81 35.35 16.70
CA ALA A 704 -10.34 35.95 15.49
C ALA A 704 -11.46 35.10 14.87
N THR A 705 -12.39 35.77 14.21
CA THR A 705 -13.40 35.10 13.40
C THR A 705 -12.91 35.00 11.96
N VAL A 706 -13.11 33.84 11.32
CA VAL A 706 -12.70 33.57 9.94
C VAL A 706 -13.79 32.80 9.21
N ASP A 707 -14.04 33.16 7.96
CA ASP A 707 -14.80 32.37 7.01
C ASP A 707 -13.82 31.58 6.14
N SER A 708 -14.16 30.34 5.82
CA SER A 708 -13.33 29.47 4.97
C SER A 708 -14.18 28.82 3.89
N ASN A 709 -13.81 29.02 2.64
CA ASN A 709 -14.40 28.33 1.52
C ASN A 709 -13.62 27.06 1.20
N GLU A 710 -14.29 26.11 0.56
CA GLU A 710 -13.60 24.94 0.03
C GLU A 710 -12.46 25.34 -0.90
N ASP A 711 -11.35 24.62 -0.82
CA ASP A 711 -10.14 24.86 -1.59
C ASP A 711 -9.47 26.22 -1.33
N THR A 712 -9.51 26.74 -0.07
CA THR A 712 -8.81 27.97 0.35
C THR A 712 -7.85 27.75 1.49
N THR A 713 -6.89 28.68 1.63
CA THR A 713 -6.03 28.85 2.80
C THR A 713 -6.20 30.29 3.29
N ASP A 714 -6.82 30.46 4.44
CA ASP A 714 -7.26 31.76 4.97
C ASP A 714 -6.42 32.14 6.19
N LYS A 715 -5.69 33.26 6.07
CA LYS A 715 -4.89 33.82 7.18
C LYS A 715 -5.81 34.55 8.15
N CYS A 716 -5.68 34.30 9.45
CA CYS A 716 -6.59 34.84 10.43
C CYS A 716 -5.92 35.60 11.58
N ILE A 717 -4.74 35.17 12.04
CA ILE A 717 -4.04 35.80 13.18
C ILE A 717 -2.55 35.85 12.87
N LYS A 718 -1.93 37.01 13.12
CA LYS A 718 -0.46 37.12 13.15
C LYS A 718 -0.02 36.87 14.59
N LEU A 719 0.92 35.92 14.78
CA LEU A 719 1.53 35.62 16.07
C LEU A 719 2.48 36.74 16.51
N GLU A 720 2.48 37.01 17.79
CA GLU A 720 3.45 37.86 18.44
C GLU A 720 4.15 37.08 19.56
N PHE A 721 5.47 37.14 19.58
CA PHE A 721 6.30 36.44 20.56
C PHE A 721 6.85 37.45 21.55
N PRO A 722 6.40 37.44 22.82
CA PRO A 722 6.87 38.38 23.85
C PRO A 722 8.37 38.19 24.16
N GLU A 723 9.07 39.29 24.55
CA GLU A 723 10.51 39.27 24.89
C GLU A 723 10.84 38.41 26.12
N ASN A 724 9.89 38.19 27.01
CA ASN A 724 10.04 37.40 28.24
C ASN A 724 9.61 35.95 28.10
N LEU A 725 9.51 35.44 26.89
CA LEU A 725 9.12 34.07 26.60
C LEU A 725 10.21 33.10 27.05
N SER A 726 9.83 31.94 27.61
CA SER A 726 10.77 30.88 27.94
C SER A 726 11.49 30.35 26.68
N LYS A 727 12.77 29.90 26.82
CA LYS A 727 13.53 29.39 25.67
C LYS A 727 12.74 28.39 24.89
N VAL A 728 12.28 27.31 25.52
CA VAL A 728 11.30 26.37 24.93
C VAL A 728 9.91 26.84 25.36
N HIS A 729 9.00 26.92 24.41
CA HIS A 729 7.64 27.36 24.57
C HIS A 729 6.70 26.64 23.63
N PHE A 730 5.39 26.81 23.82
CA PHE A 730 4.38 26.11 23.04
C PHE A 730 3.47 27.08 22.30
N ILE A 731 2.93 26.63 21.16
CA ILE A 731 1.84 27.31 20.46
C ILE A 731 0.67 26.34 20.43
N LYS A 732 -0.44 26.75 21.03
CA LYS A 732 -1.69 25.99 21.03
C LYS A 732 -2.73 26.73 20.22
N MET A 733 -3.41 26.00 19.34
CA MET A 733 -4.45 26.54 18.49
C MET A 733 -5.70 25.68 18.55
N THR A 734 -6.85 26.33 18.47
CA THR A 734 -8.16 25.66 18.32
C THR A 734 -8.99 26.43 17.32
N LEU A 735 -9.69 25.68 16.49
CA LEU A 735 -10.73 26.18 15.58
C LEU A 735 -12.07 25.63 16.03
N THR A 736 -13.03 26.53 16.28
CA THR A 736 -14.36 26.13 16.72
C THR A 736 -15.43 26.61 15.76
N GLU A 737 -16.46 25.80 15.61
CA GLU A 737 -17.71 26.12 14.91
C GLU A 737 -18.87 25.84 15.85
N ASP A 738 -19.74 26.82 16.05
CA ASP A 738 -20.90 26.73 16.99
C ASP A 738 -20.50 26.21 18.39
N GLY A 739 -19.31 26.61 18.86
CA GLY A 739 -18.79 26.26 20.19
C GLY A 739 -18.20 24.85 20.28
N LYS A 740 -18.11 24.12 19.17
CA LYS A 740 -17.44 22.80 19.10
C LYS A 740 -16.08 22.91 18.42
N VAL A 741 -15.07 22.26 18.98
CA VAL A 741 -13.75 22.17 18.34
C VAL A 741 -13.87 21.31 17.08
N VAL A 742 -13.49 21.87 15.93
CA VAL A 742 -13.46 21.20 14.61
C VAL A 742 -12.04 20.90 14.15
N SER A 743 -11.05 21.64 14.65
CA SER A 743 -9.62 21.34 14.48
C SER A 743 -8.82 21.93 15.64
N ASP A 744 -7.74 21.30 16.04
CA ASP A 744 -6.79 21.78 17.05
C ASP A 744 -5.36 21.46 16.61
N ASN A 745 -4.39 22.19 17.14
CA ASN A 745 -2.98 21.91 16.89
C ASN A 745 -2.11 22.35 18.06
N PHE A 746 -0.99 21.69 18.25
CA PHE A 746 -0.02 21.97 19.31
C PHE A 746 1.40 21.86 18.80
N TYR A 747 2.16 22.95 18.92
CA TYR A 747 3.56 22.99 18.50
C TYR A 747 4.45 23.28 19.71
N HIS A 748 5.62 22.62 19.76
CA HIS A 748 6.74 23.06 20.57
C HIS A 748 7.69 23.89 19.71
N ARG A 749 8.27 24.91 20.30
CA ARG A 749 9.18 25.84 19.65
C ARG A 749 10.30 26.23 20.60
N SER A 750 11.41 26.70 20.06
CA SER A 750 12.50 27.27 20.84
C SER A 750 12.98 28.59 20.23
N LEU A 751 13.43 29.50 21.08
CA LEU A 751 14.13 30.72 20.68
C LEU A 751 15.47 30.44 20.02
N GLU A 752 16.12 29.34 20.37
CA GLU A 752 17.29 28.78 19.71
C GLU A 752 16.80 27.66 18.74
N GLU A 753 16.93 27.91 17.45
CA GLU A 753 16.36 27.04 16.41
C GLU A 753 16.74 25.56 16.60
N ASN A 754 15.73 24.71 16.69
CA ASN A 754 15.82 23.26 16.86
C ASN A 754 16.59 22.82 18.13
N ASN A 755 16.59 23.59 19.20
CA ASN A 755 17.12 23.20 20.50
C ASN A 755 16.02 23.16 21.56
N TYR A 756 15.56 21.98 21.90
CA TYR A 756 14.48 21.68 22.83
C TYR A 756 14.98 20.98 24.10
N GLN A 757 16.30 20.99 24.36
CA GLN A 757 16.91 20.27 25.48
C GLN A 757 16.33 20.68 26.84
N ASP A 758 15.84 21.91 27.00
CA ASP A 758 15.21 22.37 28.25
C ASP A 758 13.97 21.55 28.61
N LEU A 759 13.33 20.82 27.65
CA LEU A 759 12.21 19.92 27.95
C LEU A 759 12.57 18.84 28.98
N CYS A 760 13.85 18.44 29.09
CA CYS A 760 14.32 17.49 30.10
C CYS A 760 14.13 17.97 31.52
N GLN A 761 13.94 19.28 31.74
CA GLN A 761 13.71 19.91 33.05
C GLN A 761 12.25 19.78 33.52
N LEU A 762 11.33 19.39 32.63
CA LEU A 762 9.93 19.18 33.00
C LEU A 762 9.79 18.03 34.03
N ALA A 763 9.01 18.28 35.05
CA ALA A 763 8.70 17.26 36.05
C ALA A 763 7.92 16.09 35.39
N LYS A 764 8.08 14.91 35.94
CA LYS A 764 7.24 13.77 35.55
C LYS A 764 5.78 14.00 35.92
N VAL A 765 4.88 13.54 35.09
CA VAL A 765 3.44 13.74 35.21
C VAL A 765 2.74 12.41 35.41
N ALA A 766 2.01 12.27 36.49
CA ALA A 766 1.08 11.17 36.72
C ALA A 766 -0.31 11.55 36.13
N LEU A 767 -0.66 10.97 35.03
CA LEU A 767 -1.96 11.19 34.38
C LEU A 767 -3.06 10.39 35.07
N GLN A 768 -4.24 10.97 35.21
CA GLN A 768 -5.43 10.23 35.56
C GLN A 768 -6.10 9.68 34.32
N SER A 769 -6.41 8.39 34.32
CA SER A 769 -7.08 7.76 33.19
C SER A 769 -8.20 6.82 33.63
N ALA A 770 -9.23 6.73 32.79
CA ALA A 770 -10.28 5.73 32.90
C ALA A 770 -10.51 5.13 31.52
N THR A 771 -10.39 3.83 31.41
CA THR A 771 -10.56 3.09 30.16
C THR A 771 -11.70 2.09 30.28
N THR A 772 -12.58 2.09 29.30
CA THR A 772 -13.57 1.01 29.10
C THR A 772 -13.16 0.23 27.86
N VAL A 773 -13.33 -1.10 27.88
CA VAL A 773 -13.05 -2.01 26.77
C VAL A 773 -14.26 -2.89 26.55
N ASP A 774 -14.77 -2.92 25.33
CA ASP A 774 -15.97 -3.66 24.95
C ASP A 774 -15.70 -4.55 23.72
N LYS A 775 -16.23 -5.78 23.75
CA LYS A 775 -16.25 -6.66 22.59
C LYS A 775 -17.56 -6.48 21.84
N ASN A 776 -17.47 -6.15 20.56
CA ASN A 776 -18.62 -5.92 19.68
C ASN A 776 -19.14 -7.24 19.08
N ALA A 777 -20.39 -7.23 18.65
CA ALA A 777 -21.04 -8.42 18.07
C ALA A 777 -20.47 -8.82 16.69
N ASP A 778 -19.80 -7.89 16.01
CA ASP A 778 -19.18 -8.08 14.68
C ASP A 778 -17.75 -8.67 14.75
N GLY A 779 -17.27 -9.05 15.93
CA GLY A 779 -15.93 -9.60 16.12
C GLY A 779 -14.84 -8.53 16.22
N THR A 780 -15.20 -7.26 16.42
CA THR A 780 -14.26 -6.20 16.77
C THR A 780 -14.25 -5.92 18.27
N TRP A 781 -13.19 -5.27 18.72
CA TRP A 781 -13.09 -4.69 20.06
C TRP A 781 -13.06 -3.16 19.92
N SER A 782 -13.63 -2.49 20.88
CA SER A 782 -13.52 -1.04 21.02
C SER A 782 -13.09 -0.67 22.43
N ALA A 783 -12.31 0.38 22.57
CA ALA A 783 -11.94 0.96 23.84
C ALA A 783 -12.09 2.48 23.81
N VAL A 784 -12.44 3.05 24.95
CA VAL A 784 -12.49 4.49 25.16
C VAL A 784 -11.67 4.81 26.39
N SER A 785 -10.60 5.57 26.21
CA SER A 785 -9.76 6.09 27.30
C SER A 785 -10.00 7.57 27.49
N VAL A 786 -10.37 7.98 28.68
CA VAL A 786 -10.46 9.36 29.09
C VAL A 786 -9.23 9.67 29.95
N ILE A 787 -8.39 10.60 29.49
CA ILE A 787 -7.10 10.94 30.07
C ILE A 787 -7.15 12.40 30.54
N GLU A 788 -6.74 12.66 31.77
CA GLU A 788 -6.76 13.99 32.38
C GLU A 788 -5.40 14.31 33.03
N ASN A 789 -4.87 15.50 32.74
CA ASN A 789 -3.68 16.02 33.40
C ASN A 789 -4.09 16.94 34.55
N LYS A 790 -4.09 16.41 35.79
CA LYS A 790 -4.40 17.20 37.02
C LYS A 790 -3.17 17.83 37.68
N THR A 791 -2.01 17.67 37.09
CA THR A 791 -0.76 18.25 37.59
C THR A 791 -0.62 19.72 37.15
N SER A 792 0.42 20.38 37.63
CA SER A 792 0.77 21.75 37.20
C SER A 792 1.79 21.79 36.04
N THR A 793 2.17 20.62 35.50
CA THR A 793 3.19 20.48 34.43
C THR A 793 2.52 19.96 33.15
N PRO A 794 2.84 20.50 31.97
CA PRO A 794 2.39 19.93 30.71
C PRO A 794 2.81 18.48 30.55
N ALA A 795 1.91 17.62 30.11
CA ALA A 795 2.21 16.23 29.72
C ALA A 795 2.38 16.17 28.20
N LEU A 796 3.53 15.71 27.74
CA LEU A 796 3.93 15.83 26.33
C LEU A 796 4.07 14.45 25.66
N MET A 797 3.71 14.39 24.37
CA MET A 797 3.83 13.19 23.54
C MET A 797 3.18 11.96 24.19
N ILE A 798 1.97 12.13 24.68
CA ILE A 798 1.20 11.06 25.31
C ILE A 798 0.88 10.00 24.25
N ARG A 799 1.33 8.76 24.51
CA ARG A 799 1.11 7.60 23.65
C ARG A 799 0.25 6.56 24.36
N LEU A 800 -0.78 6.10 23.66
CA LEU A 800 -1.58 4.95 24.04
C LEU A 800 -1.10 3.74 23.23
N ASN A 801 -1.03 2.59 23.90
CA ASN A 801 -0.67 1.33 23.27
C ASN A 801 -1.60 0.22 23.76
N VAL A 802 -2.26 -0.50 22.84
CA VAL A 802 -3.12 -1.63 23.18
C VAL A 802 -2.27 -2.90 23.25
N VAL A 803 -2.30 -3.55 24.38
CA VAL A 803 -1.55 -4.78 24.63
C VAL A 803 -2.43 -5.87 25.21
N GLY A 804 -2.00 -7.12 25.10
CA GLY A 804 -2.69 -8.26 25.71
C GLY A 804 -2.64 -8.19 27.23
N GLY A 805 -3.77 -8.35 27.90
CA GLY A 805 -3.87 -8.25 29.35
C GLY A 805 -3.05 -9.30 30.14
N LYS A 806 -2.67 -10.41 29.49
CA LYS A 806 -1.93 -11.51 30.13
C LYS A 806 -0.41 -11.46 29.89
N ASP A 807 0.03 -10.90 28.77
CA ASP A 807 1.42 -11.06 28.30
C ASP A 807 2.11 -9.72 27.93
N ASP A 808 1.38 -8.61 27.97
CA ASP A 808 1.81 -7.28 27.56
C ASP A 808 2.32 -7.20 26.12
N GLN A 809 2.04 -8.20 25.28
CA GLN A 809 2.38 -8.15 23.87
C GLN A 809 1.43 -7.24 23.14
N GLN A 810 1.96 -6.41 22.23
CA GLN A 810 1.14 -5.52 21.41
C GLN A 810 0.05 -6.28 20.65
N ILE A 811 -1.15 -5.72 20.64
CA ILE A 811 -2.23 -6.10 19.73
C ILE A 811 -2.13 -5.17 18.54
N LEU A 812 -1.96 -5.70 17.36
CA LEU A 812 -1.81 -4.96 16.11
C LEU A 812 -2.57 -5.68 14.99
N PRO A 813 -3.21 -4.94 14.07
CA PRO A 813 -3.33 -3.47 13.98
C PRO A 813 -4.35 -2.88 14.95
N VAL A 814 -4.16 -1.61 15.33
CA VAL A 814 -5.11 -0.83 16.12
C VAL A 814 -5.36 0.52 15.45
N PHE A 815 -6.61 0.92 15.38
CA PHE A 815 -7.01 2.26 14.96
C PHE A 815 -7.22 3.12 16.19
N TYR A 816 -6.58 4.29 16.22
CA TYR A 816 -6.71 5.28 17.29
C TYR A 816 -7.33 6.57 16.74
N SER A 817 -8.27 7.19 17.47
CA SER A 817 -8.79 8.50 17.09
C SER A 817 -7.69 9.57 17.12
N ASP A 818 -6.77 9.50 18.09
CA ASP A 818 -5.57 10.32 18.20
C ASP A 818 -4.51 9.62 19.04
N ASN A 819 -3.22 10.04 18.89
CA ASN A 819 -2.10 9.54 19.66
C ASN A 819 -0.93 10.54 19.58
N TYR A 820 0.10 10.41 20.43
CA TYR A 820 1.25 11.33 20.50
C TYR A 820 0.85 12.81 20.70
N PHE A 821 -0.19 13.05 21.47
CA PHE A 821 -0.69 14.37 21.78
C PHE A 821 -0.14 14.92 23.11
N SER A 822 -0.41 16.19 23.40
CA SER A 822 -0.02 16.85 24.65
C SER A 822 -1.24 17.37 25.42
N LEU A 823 -1.16 17.36 26.75
CA LEU A 823 -2.19 17.90 27.65
C LEU A 823 -1.57 18.95 28.58
N LEU A 824 -2.09 20.15 28.53
CA LEU A 824 -1.78 21.21 29.49
C LEU A 824 -2.40 20.90 30.86
N PRO A 825 -1.93 21.56 31.95
CA PRO A 825 -2.55 21.45 33.27
C PRO A 825 -4.06 21.68 33.24
N GLY A 826 -4.81 20.72 33.77
CA GLY A 826 -6.29 20.76 33.83
C GLY A 826 -6.99 20.26 32.56
N GLU A 827 -6.28 19.91 31.53
CA GLU A 827 -6.87 19.43 30.29
C GLU A 827 -7.21 17.93 30.35
N LYS A 828 -8.21 17.57 29.53
CA LYS A 828 -8.76 16.24 29.42
C LYS A 828 -8.99 15.89 27.96
N LYS A 829 -8.67 14.65 27.58
CA LYS A 829 -8.91 14.14 26.22
C LYS A 829 -9.51 12.74 26.26
N GLU A 830 -10.45 12.50 25.37
CA GLU A 830 -11.01 11.19 25.07
C GLU A 830 -10.32 10.62 23.83
N VAL A 831 -9.82 9.38 23.93
CA VAL A 831 -9.25 8.64 22.81
C VAL A 831 -10.03 7.35 22.62
N ARG A 832 -10.49 7.13 21.40
CA ARG A 832 -11.18 5.91 20.99
C ARG A 832 -10.22 5.01 20.23
N MET A 833 -10.34 3.72 20.47
CA MET A 833 -9.49 2.70 19.84
C MET A 833 -10.36 1.55 19.35
N SER A 834 -9.92 0.89 18.28
CA SER A 834 -10.56 -0.33 17.79
C SER A 834 -9.56 -1.31 17.18
N TRP A 835 -9.83 -2.60 17.32
CA TRP A 835 -9.03 -3.70 16.78
C TRP A 835 -9.90 -4.94 16.55
N ARG A 836 -9.38 -5.96 15.86
CA ARG A 836 -10.11 -7.20 15.59
C ARG A 836 -9.83 -8.27 16.65
N ASP A 837 -10.81 -9.13 16.89
CA ASP A 837 -10.67 -10.24 17.85
C ASP A 837 -9.57 -11.23 17.44
N GLU A 838 -9.42 -11.48 16.16
CA GLU A 838 -8.37 -12.36 15.60
C GLU A 838 -6.94 -11.91 15.94
N ASP A 839 -6.73 -10.60 16.12
CA ASP A 839 -5.42 -10.02 16.42
C ASP A 839 -5.05 -10.08 17.90
N THR A 840 -6.00 -10.43 18.77
CA THR A 840 -5.80 -10.51 20.23
C THR A 840 -5.05 -11.75 20.68
N ARG A 841 -4.91 -12.75 19.84
CA ARG A 841 -4.35 -14.07 20.21
C ARG A 841 -5.06 -14.69 21.41
N GLY A 842 -6.38 -14.42 21.56
CA GLY A 842 -7.19 -14.88 22.69
C GLY A 842 -6.94 -14.13 24.02
N ASN A 843 -6.33 -12.94 23.95
CA ASN A 843 -6.17 -12.02 25.08
C ASN A 843 -7.24 -10.93 25.07
N GLU A 844 -7.70 -10.53 26.23
CA GLU A 844 -8.42 -9.27 26.38
C GLU A 844 -7.42 -8.12 26.32
N GLY A 845 -7.72 -7.09 25.53
CA GLY A 845 -6.85 -5.93 25.37
C GLY A 845 -6.87 -5.04 26.63
N LYS A 846 -5.72 -4.49 26.99
CA LYS A 846 -5.61 -3.37 27.93
C LYS A 846 -4.83 -2.23 27.29
N VAL A 847 -5.04 -1.02 27.78
CA VAL A 847 -4.39 0.21 27.27
C VAL A 847 -3.29 0.64 28.22
N LEU A 848 -2.07 0.71 27.70
CA LEU A 848 -0.95 1.34 28.39
C LEU A 848 -0.85 2.80 27.95
N ILE A 849 -0.54 3.71 28.87
CA ILE A 849 -0.37 5.13 28.61
C ILE A 849 1.04 5.50 29.01
N THR A 850 1.78 6.06 28.07
CA THR A 850 3.16 6.54 28.23
C THR A 850 3.28 7.95 27.66
N GLY A 851 4.45 8.56 27.74
CA GLY A 851 4.73 9.85 27.12
C GLY A 851 6.11 10.35 27.50
N TYR A 852 6.55 11.46 26.90
CA TYR A 852 7.91 11.99 27.11
C TYR A 852 8.23 12.25 28.59
N ASN A 853 7.33 12.90 29.29
CA ASN A 853 7.46 13.18 30.72
C ASN A 853 6.33 12.54 31.57
N VAL A 854 5.68 11.49 31.05
CA VAL A 854 4.63 10.74 31.76
C VAL A 854 5.24 9.55 32.49
N GLU A 855 4.78 9.28 33.75
CA GLU A 855 5.19 8.16 34.62
C GLU A 855 4.03 7.19 34.90
#